data_db01276d46aaf3363058fb3d52ec319e
#
_entry.id   db01276d46aaf3363058fb3d52ec319e
#
_cell.length_a   1.000
_cell.length_b   1.000
_cell.length_c   1.000
_cell.angle_alpha   90.00
_cell.angle_beta   90.00
_cell.angle_gamma   90.00
#
_symmetry.space_group_name_H-M   'P 1'
#
loop_
_entity.id
_entity.type
_entity.pdbx_description
1 polymer ?
#
loop_
_entity_poly.entity_id
_entity_poly.type
_entity_poly.pdbx_seq_one_letter_code
_entity_poly.pdbx_strand_id
1 'polypeptide(L)'
;MDHSDVLDRAARPRVADGPAFDLTLSKLLRPPVRPGTIARPALIERLVNGDAPPIVSVVAPAGYGKTTLLSQWAERNSQAFAWVSVDEADNDPRVLLSYVAEALHTAEPISGRVFDALASPLSSVYGSVLPRLASAFASMTAPVVLILDDVHLLHNPECRAAVSVLADHVPAGSRLVLAGRGGPPLRVARLRTEARILEIGARDLSLTFAETASLLRDAGITLGDADVAGLHQRTEGWPAGLYLAVLAIREGGPPGRAALSFGGDDRLVSDYLEAEVLDRIPQRQRAFLTRTAVLERMSGPLCEAVLDSPGSATILAELARSNMLLVPLDRRGQWYRYHHLFRDMLLADLDRREPDLVPVLRHRAADWCLRHDLPEAALEYSIATGDVSTATRLVERLSVLAYRQGRLTTLQRWVRWLEDQGGIDGHPLAAMWASILAALTGRPADAERWADAVDRWQRAHPAGSADPYLEANAALLRALLCRHGVEQMRADADAAVQGFAAQNVPMPAAEALQGVARVLCGDLDGGEASFEVAASIGEQAGAHETLAETLAERSLLAMGRGEWDRAEALADQARTVLRRARREALPVCVVQARVALHRGDAAALHQELLNAQRLRPVLTYAQPHLAVQARIELVRVHLALADLAGARTLMREIDELLKRRPGLGTLVSDAEALRAYLATQRGKSVPGASALTAAELRLLPMLATHLPVAEIAAELSLSPHTVKSQMKSIYRKLGTFTRTQTVTRARDLSLLEG
;
A
#
# COMPACT_ATOMS: atom_id res chain seq x y z
N MET A 1 0.76 -35.45 1.98
CA MET A 1 -0.34 -34.65 2.55
C MET A 1 -1.18 -34.17 1.39
N ASP A 2 -2.44 -34.50 1.41
CA ASP A 2 -3.38 -34.37 0.29
C ASP A 2 -3.69 -32.87 0.01
N HIS A 3 -3.75 -32.49 -1.25
CA HIS A 3 -4.03 -31.12 -1.72
C HIS A 3 -5.41 -30.61 -1.24
N SER A 4 -6.31 -31.51 -0.83
CA SER A 4 -7.62 -31.23 -0.25
C SER A 4 -7.53 -30.58 1.13
N ASP A 5 -6.53 -30.91 1.95
CA ASP A 5 -6.39 -30.38 3.32
C ASP A 5 -5.98 -28.89 3.35
N VAL A 6 -5.25 -28.42 2.32
CA VAL A 6 -4.84 -27.00 2.24
C VAL A 6 -6.00 -26.11 1.79
N LEU A 7 -6.96 -26.66 1.04
CA LEU A 7 -8.14 -25.91 0.58
C LEU A 7 -9.32 -25.97 1.56
N ASP A 8 -9.42 -27.06 2.33
CA ASP A 8 -10.39 -27.08 3.43
C ASP A 8 -10.02 -26.10 4.55
N ARG A 9 -8.73 -25.79 4.73
CA ARG A 9 -8.29 -24.68 5.60
C ARG A 9 -8.58 -23.29 5.02
N ALA A 10 -8.57 -23.14 3.69
CA ALA A 10 -8.92 -21.87 3.03
C ALA A 10 -10.45 -21.63 2.93
N ALA A 11 -11.27 -22.69 3.09
CA ALA A 11 -12.73 -22.65 3.00
C ALA A 11 -13.45 -22.56 4.36
N ARG A 12 -12.72 -22.45 5.48
CA ARG A 12 -13.36 -22.21 6.80
C ARG A 12 -13.85 -20.77 6.90
N PRO A 13 -15.06 -20.51 7.46
CA PRO A 13 -15.55 -19.16 7.65
C PRO A 13 -14.56 -18.39 8.51
N ARG A 14 -13.97 -17.33 7.95
CA ARG A 14 -13.04 -16.43 8.65
C ARG A 14 -13.78 -15.79 9.82
N VAL A 15 -13.38 -16.11 11.01
CA VAL A 15 -13.57 -15.26 12.18
C VAL A 15 -12.87 -13.93 11.85
N ALA A 16 -13.40 -12.80 12.30
CA ALA A 16 -13.13 -11.40 11.92
C ALA A 16 -11.66 -10.89 11.91
N ASP A 17 -10.69 -11.73 11.54
CA ASP A 17 -9.25 -11.47 11.58
C ASP A 17 -8.58 -11.35 10.19
N GLY A 18 -9.34 -11.05 9.13
CA GLY A 18 -8.82 -10.92 7.77
C GLY A 18 -8.36 -9.49 7.41
N PRO A 19 -7.62 -9.33 6.29
CA PRO A 19 -7.16 -8.03 5.79
C PRO A 19 -8.33 -7.10 5.44
N ALA A 20 -8.07 -5.78 5.41
CA ALA A 20 -9.07 -4.73 5.19
C ALA A 20 -9.72 -4.73 3.80
N PHE A 21 -9.25 -5.56 2.87
CA PHE A 21 -9.77 -5.71 1.50
C PHE A 21 -9.69 -7.17 1.04
N ASP A 22 -10.47 -7.53 0.03
CA ASP A 22 -10.47 -8.88 -0.52
C ASP A 22 -9.15 -9.18 -1.23
N LEU A 23 -8.38 -10.14 -0.67
CA LEU A 23 -7.16 -10.62 -1.28
C LEU A 23 -7.46 -11.53 -2.47
N THR A 24 -6.71 -11.35 -3.54
CA THR A 24 -6.74 -12.28 -4.67
C THR A 24 -6.03 -13.57 -4.27
N LEU A 25 -6.78 -14.60 -3.89
CA LEU A 25 -6.22 -15.87 -3.37
C LEU A 25 -5.23 -16.53 -4.33
N SER A 26 -5.40 -16.37 -5.66
CA SER A 26 -4.45 -16.91 -6.64
C SER A 26 -3.01 -16.38 -6.49
N LYS A 27 -2.81 -15.23 -5.85
CA LYS A 27 -1.46 -14.68 -5.57
C LYS A 27 -0.77 -15.39 -4.40
N LEU A 28 -1.56 -15.99 -3.51
CA LEU A 28 -1.10 -16.73 -2.34
C LEU A 28 -0.92 -18.23 -2.60
N LEU A 29 -1.38 -18.69 -3.76
CA LEU A 29 -1.28 -20.10 -4.14
C LEU A 29 0.04 -20.37 -4.87
N ARG A 30 0.71 -21.42 -4.45
CA ARG A 30 1.86 -21.95 -5.19
C ARG A 30 1.43 -22.36 -6.61
N PRO A 31 2.09 -21.87 -7.67
CA PRO A 31 1.84 -22.33 -9.03
C PRO A 31 2.12 -23.84 -9.17
N PRO A 32 1.23 -24.61 -9.82
CA PRO A 32 1.44 -26.03 -10.01
C PRO A 32 2.61 -26.30 -10.96
N VAL A 33 3.39 -27.34 -10.67
CA VAL A 33 4.41 -27.83 -11.60
C VAL A 33 3.71 -28.51 -12.79
N ARG A 34 4.06 -28.08 -13.99
CA ARG A 34 3.45 -28.60 -15.20
C ARG A 34 4.01 -29.98 -15.56
N PRO A 35 3.19 -30.92 -16.10
CA PRO A 35 3.68 -32.15 -16.65
C PRO A 35 4.73 -31.91 -17.77
N GLY A 36 5.77 -32.71 -17.81
CA GLY A 36 6.88 -32.55 -18.78
C GLY A 36 7.93 -31.51 -18.38
N THR A 37 7.83 -30.93 -17.18
CA THR A 37 8.85 -30.03 -16.64
C THR A 37 10.09 -30.82 -16.17
N ILE A 38 11.27 -30.41 -16.60
CA ILE A 38 12.53 -31.01 -16.17
C ILE A 38 12.75 -30.83 -14.68
N ALA A 39 13.01 -31.89 -13.96
CA ALA A 39 13.36 -31.88 -12.57
C ALA A 39 14.77 -31.30 -12.36
N ARG A 40 14.94 -30.50 -11.32
CA ARG A 40 16.23 -29.82 -10.99
C ARG A 40 16.78 -30.27 -9.62
N PRO A 41 17.09 -31.57 -9.43
CA PRO A 41 17.46 -32.12 -8.12
C PRO A 41 18.67 -31.41 -7.51
N ALA A 42 19.73 -31.14 -8.26
CA ALA A 42 20.91 -30.49 -7.76
C ALA A 42 20.66 -29.05 -7.25
N LEU A 43 19.78 -28.29 -7.91
CA LEU A 43 19.40 -26.96 -7.43
C LEU A 43 18.50 -27.05 -6.20
N ILE A 44 17.60 -28.02 -6.16
CA ILE A 44 16.72 -28.23 -5.01
C ILE A 44 17.55 -28.66 -3.79
N GLU A 45 18.54 -29.51 -3.94
CA GLU A 45 19.48 -29.90 -2.87
C GLU A 45 20.21 -28.67 -2.30
N ARG A 46 20.67 -27.75 -3.16
CA ARG A 46 21.25 -26.47 -2.70
C ARG A 46 20.25 -25.64 -1.88
N LEU A 47 18.98 -25.69 -2.20
CA LEU A 47 17.90 -24.98 -1.50
C LEU A 47 17.46 -25.69 -0.21
N VAL A 48 17.57 -27.01 -0.13
CA VAL A 48 17.15 -27.81 1.04
C VAL A 48 18.25 -27.92 2.08
N ASN A 49 19.52 -27.77 1.69
CA ASN A 49 20.64 -27.91 2.60
C ASN A 49 20.46 -27.05 3.86
N GLY A 50 20.57 -27.70 5.05
CA GLY A 50 20.35 -27.06 6.35
C GLY A 50 21.26 -25.86 6.63
N ASP A 51 22.48 -25.85 6.06
CA ASP A 51 23.45 -24.74 6.18
C ASP A 51 23.23 -23.62 5.14
N ALA A 52 22.17 -23.72 4.30
CA ALA A 52 21.90 -22.68 3.31
C ALA A 52 21.51 -21.35 3.98
N PRO A 53 22.01 -20.22 3.45
CA PRO A 53 21.73 -18.89 4.00
C PRO A 53 20.24 -18.57 4.15
N PRO A 54 19.87 -17.69 5.10
CA PRO A 54 18.47 -17.34 5.34
C PRO A 54 17.81 -16.60 4.17
N ILE A 55 18.61 -15.98 3.30
CA ILE A 55 18.09 -15.24 2.13
C ILE A 55 18.48 -16.00 0.87
N VAL A 56 17.51 -16.23 -0.01
CA VAL A 56 17.70 -16.81 -1.33
C VAL A 56 17.29 -15.79 -2.38
N SER A 57 18.17 -15.48 -3.30
CA SER A 57 17.92 -14.62 -4.45
C SER A 57 17.93 -15.44 -5.73
N VAL A 58 16.81 -15.47 -6.45
CA VAL A 58 16.68 -16.17 -7.73
C VAL A 58 16.50 -15.14 -8.84
N VAL A 59 17.59 -14.77 -9.52
CA VAL A 59 17.59 -13.69 -10.50
C VAL A 59 17.96 -14.21 -11.88
N ALA A 60 17.01 -14.17 -12.80
CA ALA A 60 17.22 -14.52 -14.19
C ALA A 60 16.17 -13.83 -15.07
N PRO A 61 16.45 -13.67 -16.37
CA PRO A 61 15.47 -13.24 -17.35
C PRO A 61 14.20 -14.09 -17.33
N ALA A 62 13.20 -13.69 -18.07
CA ALA A 62 11.97 -14.45 -18.18
C ALA A 62 12.23 -15.79 -18.87
N GLY A 63 11.40 -16.79 -18.54
CA GLY A 63 11.51 -18.12 -19.15
C GLY A 63 12.64 -19.02 -18.63
N TYR A 64 13.42 -18.58 -17.63
CA TYR A 64 14.46 -19.40 -17.00
C TYR A 64 13.94 -20.39 -15.94
N GLY A 65 12.64 -20.44 -15.71
CA GLY A 65 12.03 -21.40 -14.81
C GLY A 65 12.19 -21.08 -13.31
N LYS A 66 12.35 -19.81 -12.93
CA LYS A 66 12.42 -19.36 -11.53
C LYS A 66 11.27 -19.90 -10.70
N THR A 67 10.04 -19.55 -11.06
CA THR A 67 8.81 -20.00 -10.43
C THR A 67 8.69 -21.52 -10.43
N THR A 68 9.09 -22.17 -11.52
CA THR A 68 9.08 -23.63 -11.67
C THR A 68 10.02 -24.31 -10.68
N LEU A 69 11.25 -23.82 -10.54
CA LEU A 69 12.22 -24.32 -9.56
C LEU A 69 11.67 -24.20 -8.13
N LEU A 70 11.12 -23.03 -7.78
CA LEU A 70 10.54 -22.78 -6.46
C LEU A 70 9.33 -23.67 -6.20
N SER A 71 8.49 -23.90 -7.20
CA SER A 71 7.36 -24.83 -7.08
C SER A 71 7.81 -26.28 -6.92
N GLN A 72 8.84 -26.73 -7.66
CA GLN A 72 9.43 -28.06 -7.49
C GLN A 72 10.07 -28.23 -6.10
N TRP A 73 10.72 -27.19 -5.58
CA TRP A 73 11.25 -27.19 -4.22
C TRP A 73 10.14 -27.34 -3.19
N ALA A 74 9.07 -26.56 -3.30
CA ALA A 74 7.93 -26.62 -2.40
C ALA A 74 7.19 -27.98 -2.44
N GLU A 75 7.21 -28.72 -3.57
CA GLU A 75 6.66 -30.08 -3.67
C GLU A 75 7.49 -31.13 -2.95
N ARG A 76 8.79 -30.93 -2.88
CA ARG A 76 9.75 -31.91 -2.35
C ARG A 76 10.18 -31.65 -0.91
N ASN A 77 9.75 -30.54 -0.33
CA ASN A 77 10.11 -30.14 1.03
C ASN A 77 8.88 -30.18 1.95
N SER A 78 9.06 -30.68 3.15
CA SER A 78 8.02 -30.77 4.18
C SER A 78 7.83 -29.47 4.98
N GLN A 79 8.68 -28.45 4.79
CA GLN A 79 8.53 -27.16 5.41
C GLN A 79 7.26 -26.45 4.95
N ALA A 80 6.75 -25.53 5.75
CA ALA A 80 5.66 -24.66 5.35
C ALA A 80 6.16 -23.60 4.34
N PHE A 81 5.39 -23.38 3.28
CA PHE A 81 5.68 -22.38 2.25
C PHE A 81 4.61 -21.29 2.27
N ALA A 82 5.05 -20.06 2.50
CA ALA A 82 4.26 -18.84 2.35
C ALA A 82 4.58 -18.22 0.99
N TRP A 83 3.61 -18.15 0.07
CA TRP A 83 3.82 -17.71 -1.31
C TRP A 83 3.10 -16.40 -1.59
N VAL A 84 3.81 -15.45 -2.21
CA VAL A 84 3.24 -14.21 -2.74
C VAL A 84 3.75 -14.02 -4.17
N SER A 85 2.83 -14.06 -5.14
CA SER A 85 3.11 -13.65 -6.52
C SER A 85 2.87 -12.15 -6.64
N VAL A 86 3.94 -11.39 -6.81
CA VAL A 86 3.94 -9.92 -6.85
C VAL A 86 3.45 -9.42 -8.21
N ASP A 87 2.62 -8.38 -8.23
CA ASP A 87 2.24 -7.63 -9.43
C ASP A 87 2.32 -6.11 -9.21
N GLU A 88 1.98 -5.32 -10.22
CA GLU A 88 2.04 -3.85 -10.17
C GLU A 88 1.15 -3.22 -9.06
N ALA A 89 0.04 -3.87 -8.71
CA ALA A 89 -0.85 -3.40 -7.64
C ALA A 89 -0.19 -3.48 -6.26
N ASP A 90 0.85 -4.32 -6.09
CA ASP A 90 1.59 -4.48 -4.84
C ASP A 90 2.60 -3.34 -4.60
N ASN A 91 2.65 -2.33 -5.46
CA ASN A 91 3.40 -1.11 -5.23
C ASN A 91 2.75 -0.16 -4.20
N ASP A 92 1.63 -0.56 -3.60
CA ASP A 92 1.15 0.00 -2.34
C ASP A 92 1.73 -0.83 -1.17
N PRO A 93 2.50 -0.21 -0.23
CA PRO A 93 3.13 -0.94 0.87
C PRO A 93 2.14 -1.71 1.74
N ARG A 94 0.90 -1.21 1.90
CA ARG A 94 -0.12 -1.90 2.68
C ARG A 94 -0.65 -3.12 1.95
N VAL A 95 -0.83 -3.00 0.63
CA VAL A 95 -1.27 -4.12 -0.21
C VAL A 95 -0.22 -5.23 -0.16
N LEU A 96 1.04 -4.90 -0.41
CA LEU A 96 2.15 -5.86 -0.34
C LEU A 96 2.21 -6.56 1.02
N LEU A 97 2.24 -5.77 2.11
CA LEU A 97 2.37 -6.31 3.47
C LEU A 97 1.14 -7.11 3.90
N SER A 98 -0.05 -6.83 3.35
CA SER A 98 -1.25 -7.64 3.58
C SER A 98 -1.11 -9.03 2.95
N TYR A 99 -0.60 -9.12 1.71
CA TYR A 99 -0.30 -10.42 1.10
C TYR A 99 0.78 -11.18 1.86
N VAL A 100 1.85 -10.51 2.29
CA VAL A 100 2.91 -11.15 3.09
C VAL A 100 2.37 -11.65 4.44
N ALA A 101 1.56 -10.85 5.13
CA ALA A 101 0.96 -11.24 6.41
C ALA A 101 0.03 -12.45 6.25
N GLU A 102 -0.81 -12.48 5.22
CA GLU A 102 -1.73 -13.60 4.95
C GLU A 102 -0.97 -14.87 4.54
N ALA A 103 0.07 -14.73 3.71
CA ALA A 103 0.92 -15.86 3.34
C ALA A 103 1.61 -16.48 4.57
N LEU A 104 2.16 -15.66 5.46
CA LEU A 104 2.75 -16.13 6.71
C LEU A 104 1.70 -16.73 7.65
N HIS A 105 0.53 -16.11 7.78
CA HIS A 105 -0.57 -16.60 8.60
C HIS A 105 -1.09 -17.96 8.13
N THR A 106 -1.09 -18.19 6.82
CA THR A 106 -1.45 -19.49 6.24
C THR A 106 -0.43 -20.58 6.58
N ALA A 107 0.84 -20.24 6.71
CA ALA A 107 1.91 -21.16 7.09
C ALA A 107 1.90 -21.45 8.60
N GLU A 108 1.79 -20.42 9.43
CA GLU A 108 1.66 -20.47 10.88
C GLU A 108 0.84 -19.26 11.35
N PRO A 109 -0.19 -19.42 12.20
CA PRO A 109 -0.99 -18.29 12.66
C PRO A 109 -0.15 -17.21 13.33
N ILE A 110 -0.14 -15.99 12.77
CA ILE A 110 0.53 -14.83 13.35
C ILE A 110 -0.44 -13.96 14.15
N SER A 111 0.12 -13.07 15.00
CA SER A 111 -0.66 -12.19 15.88
C SER A 111 -1.67 -11.34 15.11
N GLY A 112 -2.91 -11.28 15.57
CA GLY A 112 -3.98 -10.41 15.05
C GLY A 112 -3.60 -8.92 15.02
N ARG A 113 -2.67 -8.48 15.91
CA ARG A 113 -2.16 -7.10 15.94
C ARG A 113 -1.47 -6.66 14.63
N VAL A 114 -0.99 -7.60 13.82
CA VAL A 114 -0.43 -7.31 12.48
C VAL A 114 -1.55 -6.87 11.54
N PHE A 115 -2.64 -7.64 11.52
CA PHE A 115 -3.82 -7.32 10.70
C PHE A 115 -4.52 -6.06 11.21
N ASP A 116 -4.52 -5.83 12.53
CA ASP A 116 -5.01 -4.60 13.16
C ASP A 116 -4.28 -3.36 12.62
N ALA A 117 -2.96 -3.45 12.54
CA ALA A 117 -2.14 -2.36 12.02
C ALA A 117 -2.32 -2.17 10.51
N LEU A 118 -2.46 -3.26 9.74
CA LEU A 118 -2.70 -3.21 8.30
C LEU A 118 -4.05 -2.58 7.95
N ALA A 119 -5.08 -2.87 8.74
CA ALA A 119 -6.43 -2.34 8.52
C ALA A 119 -6.57 -0.86 8.88
N SER A 120 -5.68 -0.30 9.70
CA SER A 120 -5.73 1.11 10.11
C SER A 120 -5.12 2.04 9.05
N PRO A 121 -5.87 2.92 8.37
CA PRO A 121 -5.32 3.85 7.38
C PRO A 121 -4.32 4.85 7.95
N LEU A 122 -4.45 5.18 9.23
CA LEU A 122 -3.60 6.13 9.93
C LEU A 122 -2.35 5.48 10.55
N SER A 123 -2.28 4.16 10.59
CA SER A 123 -1.08 3.48 11.06
C SER A 123 0.06 3.70 10.09
N SER A 124 1.19 4.23 10.58
CA SER A 124 2.41 4.32 9.78
C SER A 124 2.87 2.93 9.35
N VAL A 125 3.14 2.77 8.06
CA VAL A 125 3.68 1.51 7.54
C VAL A 125 4.98 1.15 8.26
N TYR A 126 5.90 2.11 8.38
CA TYR A 126 7.21 1.90 9.01
C TYR A 126 7.20 1.95 10.52
N GLY A 127 6.34 2.78 11.11
CA GLY A 127 6.29 2.94 12.58
C GLY A 127 5.40 1.92 13.29
N SER A 128 4.58 1.17 12.56
CA SER A 128 3.59 0.28 13.18
C SER A 128 3.41 -1.06 12.46
N VAL A 129 3.10 -1.04 11.16
CA VAL A 129 2.76 -2.26 10.41
C VAL A 129 3.99 -3.14 10.25
N LEU A 130 5.04 -2.59 9.65
CA LEU A 130 6.24 -3.33 9.31
C LEU A 130 7.00 -3.88 10.52
N PRO A 131 7.20 -3.13 11.64
CA PRO A 131 7.81 -3.70 12.84
C PRO A 131 7.01 -4.86 13.45
N ARG A 132 5.69 -4.78 13.45
CA ARG A 132 4.83 -5.86 13.95
C ARG A 132 4.89 -7.09 13.07
N LEU A 133 4.85 -6.90 11.76
CA LEU A 133 4.97 -8.01 10.80
C LEU A 133 6.36 -8.65 10.87
N ALA A 134 7.42 -7.84 10.92
CA ALA A 134 8.78 -8.32 11.07
C ALA A 134 8.99 -9.08 12.39
N SER A 135 8.44 -8.57 13.50
CA SER A 135 8.45 -9.26 14.79
C SER A 135 7.63 -10.56 14.75
N ALA A 136 6.46 -10.55 14.11
CA ALA A 136 5.65 -11.77 13.94
C ALA A 136 6.40 -12.81 13.10
N PHE A 137 7.05 -12.41 12.02
CA PHE A 137 7.89 -13.29 11.22
C PHE A 137 9.07 -13.83 12.04
N ALA A 138 9.81 -12.97 12.74
CA ALA A 138 10.94 -13.38 13.57
C ALA A 138 10.55 -14.33 14.73
N SER A 139 9.30 -14.28 15.19
CA SER A 139 8.80 -15.10 16.30
C SER A 139 8.13 -16.41 15.87
N MET A 140 8.11 -16.74 14.58
CA MET A 140 7.56 -18.01 14.10
C MET A 140 8.34 -19.20 14.69
N THR A 141 7.60 -20.19 15.13
CA THR A 141 8.18 -21.35 15.86
C THR A 141 8.57 -22.49 14.92
N ALA A 142 7.83 -22.65 13.83
CA ALA A 142 8.13 -23.62 12.78
C ALA A 142 8.93 -22.96 11.65
N PRO A 143 9.94 -23.65 11.08
CA PRO A 143 10.65 -23.16 9.92
C PRO A 143 9.72 -22.92 8.73
N VAL A 144 9.73 -21.72 8.18
CA VAL A 144 8.91 -21.31 7.03
C VAL A 144 9.77 -20.78 5.88
N VAL A 145 9.33 -21.03 4.66
CA VAL A 145 9.92 -20.46 3.46
C VAL A 145 8.96 -19.41 2.90
N LEU A 146 9.31 -18.13 3.09
CA LEU A 146 8.55 -17.02 2.51
C LEU A 146 9.08 -16.73 1.10
N ILE A 147 8.24 -16.91 0.08
CA ILE A 147 8.56 -16.65 -1.32
C ILE A 147 7.84 -15.39 -1.78
N LEU A 148 8.62 -14.43 -2.28
CA LEU A 148 8.13 -13.30 -3.06
C LEU A 148 8.58 -13.51 -4.50
N ASP A 149 7.64 -13.91 -5.36
CA ASP A 149 7.90 -14.12 -6.78
C ASP A 149 7.60 -12.85 -7.58
N ASP A 150 8.38 -12.59 -8.61
CA ASP A 150 8.34 -11.39 -9.45
C ASP A 150 8.59 -10.04 -8.71
N VAL A 151 9.46 -10.05 -7.69
CA VAL A 151 9.84 -8.84 -6.91
C VAL A 151 10.39 -7.68 -7.75
N HIS A 152 10.78 -7.93 -8.99
CA HIS A 152 11.23 -6.90 -9.92
C HIS A 152 10.12 -5.91 -10.30
N LEU A 153 8.86 -6.23 -10.07
CA LEU A 153 7.70 -5.37 -10.28
C LEU A 153 7.52 -4.36 -9.14
N LEU A 154 8.26 -4.49 -8.03
CA LEU A 154 8.25 -3.52 -6.94
C LEU A 154 9.12 -2.31 -7.28
N HIS A 155 8.49 -1.22 -7.67
CA HIS A 155 9.17 0.05 -8.01
C HIS A 155 9.10 1.04 -6.84
N ASN A 156 8.07 0.96 -5.99
CA ASN A 156 7.91 1.84 -4.84
C ASN A 156 9.06 1.64 -3.84
N PRO A 157 9.83 2.70 -3.51
CA PRO A 157 10.93 2.63 -2.53
C PRO A 157 10.49 2.09 -1.18
N GLU A 158 9.27 2.40 -0.75
CA GLU A 158 8.73 1.90 0.51
C GLU A 158 8.52 0.39 0.49
N CYS A 159 7.93 -0.17 -0.57
CA CYS A 159 7.79 -1.62 -0.72
C CYS A 159 9.16 -2.31 -0.71
N ARG A 160 10.15 -1.73 -1.41
CA ARG A 160 11.52 -2.26 -1.45
C ARG A 160 12.21 -2.21 -0.09
N ALA A 161 12.01 -1.12 0.66
CA ALA A 161 12.53 -0.99 2.02
C ALA A 161 11.85 -1.98 2.98
N ALA A 162 10.54 -2.21 2.84
CA ALA A 162 9.81 -3.21 3.61
C ALA A 162 10.37 -4.63 3.41
N VAL A 163 10.65 -5.02 2.16
CA VAL A 163 11.31 -6.30 1.85
C VAL A 163 12.69 -6.38 2.51
N SER A 164 13.43 -5.27 2.53
CA SER A 164 14.75 -5.22 3.18
C SER A 164 14.67 -5.44 4.70
N VAL A 165 13.67 -4.86 5.35
CA VAL A 165 13.42 -5.09 6.78
C VAL A 165 13.03 -6.54 7.06
N LEU A 166 12.17 -7.15 6.24
CA LEU A 166 11.82 -8.57 6.39
C LEU A 166 13.04 -9.47 6.25
N ALA A 167 13.99 -9.15 5.35
CA ALA A 167 15.23 -9.89 5.17
C ALA A 167 16.15 -9.86 6.40
N ASP A 168 16.09 -8.78 7.19
CA ASP A 168 16.84 -8.69 8.45
C ASP A 168 16.20 -9.48 9.60
N HIS A 169 14.94 -9.90 9.47
CA HIS A 169 14.15 -10.55 10.52
C HIS A 169 13.77 -12.00 10.19
N VAL A 170 14.45 -12.64 9.25
CA VAL A 170 14.24 -14.06 8.93
C VAL A 170 14.60 -14.94 10.12
N PRO A 171 13.66 -15.76 10.67
CA PRO A 171 13.93 -16.61 11.82
C PRO A 171 14.94 -17.73 11.49
N ALA A 172 15.56 -18.29 12.52
CA ALA A 172 16.48 -19.42 12.37
C ALA A 172 15.77 -20.61 11.72
N GLY A 173 16.39 -21.24 10.73
CA GLY A 173 15.82 -22.37 9.98
C GLY A 173 14.80 -21.96 8.92
N SER A 174 14.31 -20.72 8.93
CA SER A 174 13.41 -20.16 7.91
C SER A 174 14.18 -19.49 6.78
N ARG A 175 13.50 -19.18 5.68
CA ARG A 175 14.10 -18.52 4.52
C ARG A 175 13.18 -17.48 3.90
N LEU A 176 13.79 -16.38 3.44
CA LEU A 176 13.16 -15.43 2.54
C LEU A 176 13.72 -15.63 1.13
N VAL A 177 12.85 -15.92 0.19
CA VAL A 177 13.18 -16.15 -1.21
C VAL A 177 12.65 -15.00 -2.05
N LEU A 178 13.53 -14.37 -2.80
CA LEU A 178 13.21 -13.26 -3.69
C LEU A 178 13.50 -13.68 -5.13
N ALA A 179 12.46 -13.85 -5.92
CA ALA A 179 12.60 -14.21 -7.33
C ALA A 179 12.22 -13.02 -8.22
N GLY A 180 13.02 -12.77 -9.26
CA GLY A 180 12.77 -11.66 -10.17
C GLY A 180 13.66 -11.64 -11.39
N ARG A 181 13.43 -10.65 -12.29
CA ARG A 181 14.26 -10.44 -13.49
C ARG A 181 15.48 -9.58 -13.21
N GLY A 182 15.42 -8.71 -12.20
CA GLY A 182 16.50 -7.84 -11.75
C GLY A 182 16.96 -8.20 -10.34
N GLY A 183 18.06 -7.59 -9.89
CA GLY A 183 18.58 -7.80 -8.55
C GLY A 183 17.53 -7.51 -7.48
N PRO A 184 17.54 -8.28 -6.35
CA PRO A 184 16.58 -8.08 -5.28
C PRO A 184 16.73 -6.69 -4.64
N PRO A 185 15.69 -6.13 -4.05
CA PRO A 185 15.73 -4.82 -3.40
C PRO A 185 16.48 -4.87 -2.05
N LEU A 186 17.66 -5.49 -2.05
CA LEU A 186 18.49 -5.71 -0.88
C LEU A 186 19.92 -5.18 -1.09
N ARG A 187 20.63 -4.95 -0.01
CA ARG A 187 22.09 -4.65 -0.05
C ARG A 187 22.89 -5.93 -0.25
N VAL A 188 22.81 -6.50 -1.44
CA VAL A 188 23.41 -7.81 -1.78
C VAL A 188 24.89 -7.88 -1.46
N ALA A 189 25.66 -6.80 -1.69
CA ALA A 189 27.09 -6.76 -1.38
C ALA A 189 27.37 -7.02 0.11
N ARG A 190 26.56 -6.44 1.01
CA ARG A 190 26.68 -6.67 2.45
C ARG A 190 26.31 -8.13 2.81
N LEU A 191 25.19 -8.62 2.28
CA LEU A 191 24.73 -9.98 2.56
C LEU A 191 25.72 -11.06 2.07
N ARG A 192 26.44 -10.78 0.97
CA ARG A 192 27.54 -11.65 0.50
C ARG A 192 28.69 -11.69 1.49
N THR A 193 29.11 -10.53 2.01
CA THR A 193 30.21 -10.48 2.99
C THR A 193 29.86 -11.14 4.32
N GLU A 194 28.57 -11.14 4.67
CA GLU A 194 28.02 -11.80 5.87
C GLU A 194 27.67 -13.28 5.64
N ALA A 195 27.88 -13.82 4.43
CA ALA A 195 27.49 -15.18 4.04
C ALA A 195 25.98 -15.46 4.28
N ARG A 196 25.12 -14.46 4.19
CA ARG A 196 23.68 -14.53 4.48
C ARG A 196 22.79 -14.69 3.24
N ILE A 197 23.36 -14.77 2.05
CA ILE A 197 22.61 -14.88 0.80
C ILE A 197 23.09 -16.04 -0.06
N LEU A 198 22.15 -16.85 -0.55
CA LEU A 198 22.36 -17.80 -1.63
C LEU A 198 21.82 -17.17 -2.92
N GLU A 199 22.69 -17.05 -3.92
CA GLU A 199 22.32 -16.51 -5.22
C GLU A 199 22.19 -17.64 -6.25
N ILE A 200 21.06 -17.66 -6.96
CA ILE A 200 20.80 -18.53 -8.10
C ILE A 200 20.58 -17.63 -9.31
N GLY A 201 21.49 -17.70 -10.26
CA GLY A 201 21.46 -16.87 -11.45
C GLY A 201 20.98 -17.60 -12.70
N ALA A 202 20.97 -16.88 -13.82
CA ALA A 202 20.60 -17.44 -15.13
C ALA A 202 21.47 -18.67 -15.49
N ARG A 203 22.78 -18.66 -15.16
CA ARG A 203 23.69 -19.79 -15.41
C ARG A 203 23.30 -21.04 -14.63
N ASP A 204 22.85 -20.89 -13.39
CA ASP A 204 22.38 -22.01 -12.57
C ASP A 204 21.06 -22.58 -13.10
N LEU A 205 20.17 -21.71 -13.60
CA LEU A 205 18.86 -22.05 -14.10
C LEU A 205 18.87 -22.60 -15.52
N SER A 206 19.89 -22.29 -16.33
CA SER A 206 20.05 -22.88 -17.66
C SER A 206 20.04 -24.40 -17.57
N LEU A 207 19.37 -25.07 -18.51
CA LEU A 207 19.39 -26.51 -18.63
C LEU A 207 20.78 -26.93 -19.08
N THR A 208 21.30 -27.98 -18.47
CA THR A 208 22.51 -28.65 -18.95
C THR A 208 22.25 -29.40 -20.25
N PHE A 209 23.28 -29.82 -20.96
CA PHE A 209 23.13 -30.67 -22.15
C PHE A 209 22.31 -31.93 -21.86
N ALA A 210 22.56 -32.60 -20.75
CA ALA A 210 21.82 -33.80 -20.35
C ALA A 210 20.35 -33.53 -20.07
N GLU A 211 20.04 -32.41 -19.43
CA GLU A 211 18.66 -31.94 -19.15
C GLU A 211 17.95 -31.53 -20.46
N THR A 212 18.68 -30.90 -21.41
CA THR A 212 18.16 -30.57 -22.74
C THR A 212 17.80 -31.85 -23.50
N ALA A 213 18.68 -32.84 -23.49
CA ALA A 213 18.43 -34.14 -24.12
C ALA A 213 17.25 -34.87 -23.46
N SER A 214 17.10 -34.77 -22.14
CA SER A 214 15.95 -35.32 -21.42
C SER A 214 14.65 -34.63 -21.82
N LEU A 215 14.63 -33.28 -21.87
CA LEU A 215 13.47 -32.51 -22.31
C LEU A 215 12.97 -32.94 -23.68
N LEU A 216 13.88 -33.11 -24.63
CA LEU A 216 13.54 -33.51 -25.99
C LEU A 216 13.00 -34.96 -26.05
N ARG A 217 13.62 -35.89 -25.32
CA ARG A 217 13.15 -37.28 -25.21
C ARG A 217 11.78 -37.38 -24.57
N ASP A 218 11.56 -36.67 -23.47
CA ASP A 218 10.27 -36.64 -22.75
C ASP A 218 9.18 -36.01 -23.62
N ALA A 219 9.58 -35.12 -24.53
CA ALA A 219 8.70 -34.53 -25.52
C ALA A 219 8.44 -35.46 -26.73
N GLY A 220 9.05 -36.65 -26.78
CA GLY A 220 8.92 -37.60 -27.91
C GLY A 220 9.74 -37.21 -29.15
N ILE A 221 10.75 -36.33 -28.99
CA ILE A 221 11.60 -35.85 -30.08
C ILE A 221 12.93 -36.59 -30.02
N THR A 222 13.26 -37.29 -31.08
CA THR A 222 14.54 -38.00 -31.26
C THR A 222 15.43 -37.17 -32.17
N LEU A 223 16.51 -36.62 -31.62
CA LEU A 223 17.58 -35.90 -32.32
C LEU A 223 18.92 -36.59 -32.11
N GLY A 224 19.83 -36.47 -33.05
CA GLY A 224 21.21 -36.86 -32.87
C GLY A 224 21.95 -35.93 -31.87
N ASP A 225 22.98 -36.44 -31.20
CA ASP A 225 23.75 -35.67 -30.22
C ASP A 225 24.29 -34.34 -30.77
N ALA A 226 24.66 -34.31 -32.06
CA ALA A 226 25.12 -33.11 -32.73
C ALA A 226 23.99 -32.04 -32.84
N ASP A 227 22.77 -32.45 -33.14
CA ASP A 227 21.62 -31.54 -33.24
C ASP A 227 21.19 -31.04 -31.87
N VAL A 228 21.19 -31.91 -30.84
CA VAL A 228 20.95 -31.53 -29.44
C VAL A 228 22.01 -30.54 -28.98
N ALA A 229 23.29 -30.78 -29.28
CA ALA A 229 24.39 -29.88 -28.94
C ALA A 229 24.23 -28.53 -29.63
N GLY A 230 23.88 -28.52 -30.91
CA GLY A 230 23.61 -27.29 -31.66
C GLY A 230 22.42 -26.51 -31.11
N LEU A 231 21.34 -27.17 -30.74
CA LEU A 231 20.15 -26.54 -30.14
C LEU A 231 20.48 -25.99 -28.76
N HIS A 232 21.17 -26.80 -27.94
CA HIS A 232 21.61 -26.38 -26.60
C HIS A 232 22.53 -25.17 -26.64
N GLN A 233 23.51 -25.17 -27.56
CA GLN A 233 24.44 -24.05 -27.73
C GLN A 233 23.71 -22.74 -28.12
N ARG A 234 22.76 -22.83 -29.06
CA ARG A 234 22.00 -21.66 -29.54
C ARG A 234 21.05 -21.12 -28.52
N THR A 235 20.43 -21.97 -27.71
CA THR A 235 19.56 -21.53 -26.61
C THR A 235 20.31 -21.20 -25.36
N GLU A 236 21.59 -21.51 -25.26
CA GLU A 236 22.38 -21.41 -24.02
C GLU A 236 21.71 -22.14 -22.85
N GLY A 237 20.96 -23.17 -23.15
CA GLY A 237 20.17 -23.92 -22.18
C GLY A 237 18.97 -23.16 -21.62
N TRP A 238 18.52 -22.09 -22.30
CA TRP A 238 17.34 -21.31 -21.86
C TRP A 238 16.07 -22.19 -21.88
N PRO A 239 15.44 -22.48 -20.70
CA PRO A 239 14.35 -23.44 -20.61
C PRO A 239 13.15 -23.10 -21.49
N ALA A 240 12.70 -21.84 -21.51
CA ALA A 240 11.58 -21.44 -22.36
C ALA A 240 11.92 -21.52 -23.85
N GLY A 241 13.13 -21.14 -24.24
CA GLY A 241 13.60 -21.25 -25.59
C GLY A 241 13.65 -22.71 -26.06
N LEU A 242 14.13 -23.60 -25.21
CA LEU A 242 14.13 -25.06 -25.50
C LEU A 242 12.72 -25.64 -25.59
N TYR A 243 11.83 -25.18 -24.70
CA TYR A 243 10.42 -25.57 -24.76
C TYR A 243 9.75 -25.08 -26.05
N LEU A 244 10.01 -23.82 -26.43
CA LEU A 244 9.53 -23.26 -27.70
C LEU A 244 10.10 -24.05 -28.90
N ALA A 245 11.38 -24.42 -28.83
CA ALA A 245 12.00 -25.28 -29.84
C ALA A 245 11.33 -26.65 -29.93
N VAL A 246 10.94 -27.28 -28.80
CA VAL A 246 10.16 -28.52 -28.77
C VAL A 246 8.83 -28.34 -29.50
N LEU A 247 8.13 -27.24 -29.27
CA LEU A 247 6.86 -26.95 -29.97
C LEU A 247 7.09 -26.82 -31.50
N ALA A 248 8.08 -26.03 -31.88
CA ALA A 248 8.43 -25.82 -33.29
C ALA A 248 8.83 -27.12 -34.00
N ILE A 249 9.61 -27.99 -33.35
CA ILE A 249 10.01 -29.27 -33.90
C ILE A 249 8.81 -30.22 -34.08
N ARG A 250 7.85 -30.20 -33.14
CA ARG A 250 6.61 -31.01 -33.26
C ARG A 250 5.73 -30.61 -34.43
N GLU A 251 5.74 -29.31 -34.77
CA GLU A 251 4.88 -28.76 -35.82
C GLU A 251 5.57 -28.68 -37.19
N GLY A 252 6.92 -28.68 -37.23
CA GLY A 252 7.71 -28.14 -38.34
C GLY A 252 8.39 -29.16 -39.28
N GLY A 253 8.05 -30.43 -39.28
CA GLY A 253 8.67 -31.41 -40.23
C GLY A 253 9.92 -32.10 -39.65
N PRO A 254 10.94 -32.50 -40.45
CA PRO A 254 12.06 -33.30 -39.94
C PRO A 254 12.79 -32.62 -38.77
N PRO A 255 12.84 -33.25 -37.58
CA PRO A 255 13.32 -32.65 -36.35
C PRO A 255 14.71 -32.00 -36.42
N GLY A 256 15.66 -32.61 -37.16
CA GLY A 256 17.01 -32.08 -37.30
C GLY A 256 17.10 -30.74 -38.04
N ARG A 257 16.20 -30.49 -39.01
CA ARG A 257 16.18 -29.24 -39.77
C ARG A 257 15.63 -28.08 -38.96
N ALA A 258 14.57 -28.34 -38.19
CA ALA A 258 13.96 -27.35 -37.30
C ALA A 258 14.91 -26.98 -36.13
N ALA A 259 15.62 -27.98 -35.60
CA ALA A 259 16.63 -27.76 -34.58
C ALA A 259 17.79 -26.85 -35.07
N LEU A 260 18.19 -27.00 -36.35
CA LEU A 260 19.30 -26.22 -36.92
C LEU A 260 18.96 -24.74 -37.17
N SER A 261 17.71 -24.38 -37.36
CA SER A 261 17.27 -23.02 -37.66
C SER A 261 17.02 -22.16 -36.40
N PHE A 262 16.98 -22.73 -35.22
CA PHE A 262 16.76 -22.02 -33.95
C PHE A 262 18.04 -21.29 -33.54
N GLY A 263 18.04 -19.96 -33.52
CA GLY A 263 19.22 -19.15 -33.19
C GLY A 263 18.88 -17.95 -32.29
N GLY A 264 19.76 -17.61 -31.38
CA GLY A 264 19.47 -16.94 -30.15
C GLY A 264 20.12 -15.62 -29.83
N ASP A 265 19.52 -14.49 -30.21
CA ASP A 265 19.52 -13.28 -29.43
C ASP A 265 18.06 -12.84 -29.17
N ASP A 266 17.80 -11.93 -28.20
CA ASP A 266 16.44 -11.57 -27.79
C ASP A 266 15.55 -11.12 -28.94
N ARG A 267 16.13 -10.50 -29.94
CA ARG A 267 15.45 -10.04 -31.14
C ARG A 267 15.04 -11.21 -32.04
N LEU A 268 15.91 -12.23 -32.15
CA LEU A 268 15.62 -13.45 -32.91
C LEU A 268 14.59 -14.32 -32.20
N VAL A 269 14.51 -14.28 -30.88
CA VAL A 269 13.45 -14.96 -30.14
C VAL A 269 12.09 -14.31 -30.40
N SER A 270 12.01 -13.01 -30.49
CA SER A 270 10.78 -12.32 -30.90
C SER A 270 10.41 -12.64 -32.33
N ASP A 271 11.39 -12.57 -33.26
CA ASP A 271 11.20 -12.94 -34.65
C ASP A 271 10.86 -14.45 -34.77
N TYR A 272 11.46 -15.30 -33.94
CA TYR A 272 11.17 -16.71 -33.89
C TYR A 272 9.78 -17.02 -33.31
N LEU A 273 9.40 -16.38 -32.19
CA LEU A 273 8.05 -16.50 -31.63
C LEU A 273 6.99 -16.04 -32.63
N GLU A 274 7.32 -15.04 -33.42
CA GLU A 274 6.47 -14.58 -34.51
C GLU A 274 6.43 -15.64 -35.63
N ALA A 275 7.57 -16.06 -36.18
CA ALA A 275 7.65 -16.94 -37.34
C ALA A 275 7.27 -18.38 -37.03
N GLU A 276 7.68 -18.91 -35.87
CA GLU A 276 7.53 -20.32 -35.54
C GLU A 276 6.34 -20.66 -34.67
N VAL A 277 5.81 -19.65 -33.93
CA VAL A 277 4.61 -19.81 -33.09
C VAL A 277 3.43 -19.05 -33.69
N LEU A 278 3.54 -17.77 -33.93
CA LEU A 278 2.40 -16.96 -34.36
C LEU A 278 2.03 -17.17 -35.81
N ASP A 279 3.00 -17.41 -36.71
CA ASP A 279 2.75 -17.66 -38.16
C ASP A 279 2.20 -19.07 -38.44
N ARG A 280 2.40 -20.00 -37.50
CA ARG A 280 1.92 -21.41 -37.65
C ARG A 280 0.55 -21.65 -37.05
N ILE A 281 0.05 -20.70 -36.25
CA ILE A 281 -1.31 -20.78 -35.71
C ILE A 281 -2.30 -20.13 -36.70
N PRO A 282 -3.56 -20.60 -36.71
CA PRO A 282 -4.58 -20.01 -37.54
C PRO A 282 -4.70 -18.49 -37.27
N GLN A 283 -4.87 -17.70 -38.32
CA GLN A 283 -4.96 -16.23 -38.23
C GLN A 283 -5.97 -15.77 -37.16
N ARG A 284 -7.06 -16.54 -37.00
CA ARG A 284 -8.06 -16.28 -35.95
C ARG A 284 -7.46 -16.37 -34.53
N GLN A 285 -6.64 -17.41 -34.28
CA GLN A 285 -5.99 -17.58 -32.95
C GLN A 285 -4.89 -16.53 -32.73
N ARG A 286 -4.11 -16.22 -33.80
CA ARG A 286 -3.11 -15.14 -33.74
C ARG A 286 -3.77 -13.81 -33.40
N ALA A 287 -4.82 -13.41 -34.11
CA ALA A 287 -5.55 -12.19 -33.84
C ALA A 287 -6.14 -12.18 -32.40
N PHE A 288 -6.61 -13.34 -31.93
CA PHE A 288 -7.05 -13.52 -30.56
C PHE A 288 -5.94 -13.22 -29.56
N LEU A 289 -4.77 -13.88 -29.69
CA LEU A 289 -3.62 -13.70 -28.80
C LEU A 289 -3.15 -12.26 -28.77
N THR A 290 -2.93 -11.66 -29.94
CA THR A 290 -2.40 -10.31 -30.08
C THR A 290 -3.36 -9.29 -29.49
N ARG A 291 -4.65 -9.36 -29.83
CA ARG A 291 -5.64 -8.36 -29.38
C ARG A 291 -6.03 -8.53 -27.92
N THR A 292 -5.96 -9.74 -27.36
CA THR A 292 -6.23 -9.95 -25.92
C THR A 292 -5.01 -9.67 -25.04
N ALA A 293 -3.83 -9.37 -25.62
CA ALA A 293 -2.63 -8.99 -24.88
C ALA A 293 -2.78 -7.69 -24.07
N VAL A 294 -3.74 -6.83 -24.44
CA VAL A 294 -4.11 -5.64 -23.65
C VAL A 294 -4.64 -6.00 -22.26
N LEU A 295 -5.11 -7.23 -22.05
CA LEU A 295 -5.69 -7.70 -20.81
C LEU A 295 -4.62 -8.23 -19.86
N GLU A 296 -4.70 -7.84 -18.58
CA GLU A 296 -3.85 -8.41 -17.53
C GLU A 296 -4.33 -9.80 -17.10
N ARG A 297 -5.63 -9.94 -17.06
CA ARG A 297 -6.33 -11.23 -16.78
C ARG A 297 -7.40 -11.44 -17.81
N MET A 298 -7.62 -12.67 -18.19
CA MET A 298 -8.54 -13.05 -19.25
C MET A 298 -9.56 -14.08 -18.76
N SER A 299 -10.79 -13.88 -19.13
CA SER A 299 -11.86 -14.90 -19.07
C SER A 299 -12.57 -14.95 -20.41
N GLY A 300 -13.27 -16.05 -20.69
CA GLY A 300 -14.04 -16.17 -21.93
C GLY A 300 -14.94 -14.95 -22.18
N PRO A 301 -15.84 -14.61 -21.24
CA PRO A 301 -16.73 -13.46 -21.39
C PRO A 301 -16.03 -12.11 -21.56
N LEU A 302 -14.90 -11.87 -20.85
CA LEU A 302 -14.14 -10.64 -21.02
C LEU A 302 -13.50 -10.55 -22.42
N CYS A 303 -12.87 -11.64 -22.87
CA CYS A 303 -12.28 -11.67 -24.20
C CYS A 303 -13.35 -11.51 -25.31
N GLU A 304 -14.53 -12.10 -25.15
CA GLU A 304 -15.64 -11.93 -26.08
C GLU A 304 -16.09 -10.48 -26.16
N ALA A 305 -16.21 -9.82 -25.04
CA ALA A 305 -16.58 -8.39 -24.99
C ALA A 305 -15.52 -7.49 -25.64
N VAL A 306 -14.23 -7.77 -25.37
CA VAL A 306 -13.12 -6.98 -25.92
C VAL A 306 -12.98 -7.17 -27.43
N LEU A 307 -13.10 -8.41 -27.90
CA LEU A 307 -12.94 -8.75 -29.31
C LEU A 307 -14.23 -8.56 -30.12
N ASP A 308 -15.35 -8.37 -29.45
CA ASP A 308 -16.67 -8.34 -30.07
C ASP A 308 -16.94 -9.60 -30.91
N SER A 309 -16.58 -10.77 -30.36
CA SER A 309 -16.65 -12.06 -31.06
C SER A 309 -16.84 -13.21 -30.07
N PRO A 310 -17.79 -14.13 -30.30
CA PRO A 310 -18.04 -15.27 -29.43
C PRO A 310 -16.98 -16.37 -29.57
N GLY A 311 -16.93 -17.28 -28.58
CA GLY A 311 -16.11 -18.48 -28.61
C GLY A 311 -14.74 -18.36 -27.96
N SER A 312 -14.48 -17.27 -27.24
CA SER A 312 -13.20 -17.04 -26.55
C SER A 312 -12.88 -18.06 -25.48
N ALA A 313 -13.89 -18.58 -24.78
CA ALA A 313 -13.70 -19.61 -23.75
C ALA A 313 -13.09 -20.90 -24.33
N THR A 314 -13.55 -21.31 -25.50
CA THR A 314 -13.02 -22.48 -26.21
C THR A 314 -11.57 -22.26 -26.64
N ILE A 315 -11.27 -21.06 -27.20
CA ILE A 315 -9.91 -20.70 -27.62
C ILE A 315 -8.97 -20.68 -26.43
N LEU A 316 -9.36 -20.08 -25.31
CA LEU A 316 -8.56 -20.06 -24.08
C LEU A 316 -8.27 -21.47 -23.56
N ALA A 317 -9.28 -22.34 -23.55
CA ALA A 317 -9.11 -23.72 -23.11
C ALA A 317 -8.20 -24.54 -24.08
N GLU A 318 -8.25 -24.29 -25.37
CA GLU A 318 -7.36 -24.90 -26.38
C GLU A 318 -5.91 -24.42 -26.19
N LEU A 319 -5.72 -23.10 -26.06
CA LEU A 319 -4.40 -22.49 -25.83
C LEU A 319 -3.78 -22.93 -24.49
N ALA A 320 -4.58 -23.06 -23.44
CA ALA A 320 -4.11 -23.58 -22.16
C ALA A 320 -3.66 -25.06 -22.24
N ARG A 321 -4.40 -25.89 -22.99
CA ARG A 321 -4.02 -27.30 -23.22
C ARG A 321 -2.78 -27.45 -24.10
N SER A 322 -2.58 -26.56 -25.06
CA SER A 322 -1.39 -26.55 -25.92
C SER A 322 -0.16 -25.87 -25.27
N ASN A 323 -0.23 -25.54 -24.01
CA ASN A 323 0.87 -24.87 -23.26
C ASN A 323 1.41 -23.57 -23.91
N MET A 324 0.56 -22.82 -24.58
CA MET A 324 0.89 -21.57 -25.28
C MET A 324 1.16 -20.40 -24.32
N LEU A 325 2.07 -20.58 -23.35
CA LEU A 325 2.45 -19.53 -22.39
C LEU A 325 1.26 -18.86 -21.68
N LEU A 326 0.13 -19.57 -21.63
CA LEU A 326 -1.09 -19.17 -20.93
C LEU A 326 -1.12 -19.84 -19.56
N VAL A 327 -1.21 -19.04 -18.51
CA VAL A 327 -1.19 -19.48 -17.10
C VAL A 327 -2.61 -19.43 -16.55
N PRO A 328 -3.19 -20.55 -16.11
CA PRO A 328 -4.47 -20.53 -15.41
C PRO A 328 -4.30 -19.90 -14.04
N LEU A 329 -5.24 -19.02 -13.66
CA LEU A 329 -5.24 -18.31 -12.38
C LEU A 329 -6.16 -18.98 -11.36
N ASP A 330 -7.03 -19.89 -11.80
CA ASP A 330 -7.93 -20.64 -10.94
C ASP A 330 -7.97 -22.12 -11.32
N ARG A 331 -8.49 -22.97 -10.42
CA ARG A 331 -8.60 -24.41 -10.63
C ARG A 331 -9.66 -24.79 -11.67
N ARG A 332 -10.63 -23.91 -11.92
CA ARG A 332 -11.72 -24.18 -12.86
C ARG A 332 -11.36 -23.81 -14.28
N GLY A 333 -10.19 -23.21 -14.50
CA GLY A 333 -9.76 -22.72 -15.80
C GLY A 333 -10.69 -21.66 -16.37
N GLN A 334 -11.21 -20.78 -15.51
CA GLN A 334 -12.08 -19.66 -15.91
C GLN A 334 -11.28 -18.39 -16.15
N TRP A 335 -10.19 -18.22 -15.39
CA TRP A 335 -9.31 -17.07 -15.49
C TRP A 335 -7.90 -17.47 -15.90
N TYR A 336 -7.30 -16.69 -16.78
CA TYR A 336 -5.97 -16.90 -17.34
C TYR A 336 -5.17 -15.61 -17.37
N ARG A 337 -3.85 -15.73 -17.51
CA ARG A 337 -2.97 -14.66 -17.94
C ARG A 337 -1.92 -15.18 -18.90
N TYR A 338 -1.39 -14.32 -19.73
CA TYR A 338 -0.19 -14.65 -20.50
C TYR A 338 1.04 -14.66 -19.59
N HIS A 339 2.04 -15.44 -19.98
CA HIS A 339 3.39 -15.25 -19.46
C HIS A 339 3.86 -13.84 -19.82
N HIS A 340 4.50 -13.12 -18.90
CA HIS A 340 4.81 -11.68 -19.08
C HIS A 340 5.53 -11.38 -20.40
N LEU A 341 6.62 -12.13 -20.73
CA LEU A 341 7.34 -11.96 -22.00
C LEU A 341 6.47 -12.15 -23.24
N PHE A 342 5.62 -13.15 -23.20
CA PHE A 342 4.74 -13.44 -24.32
C PHE A 342 3.70 -12.33 -24.47
N ARG A 343 3.14 -11.85 -23.36
CA ARG A 343 2.25 -10.69 -23.35
C ARG A 343 2.92 -9.45 -23.89
N ASP A 344 4.14 -9.15 -23.40
CA ASP A 344 4.88 -7.94 -23.78
C ASP A 344 5.20 -7.96 -25.29
N MET A 345 5.61 -9.12 -25.82
CA MET A 345 5.83 -9.30 -27.26
C MET A 345 4.53 -9.13 -28.07
N LEU A 346 3.43 -9.78 -27.63
CA LEU A 346 2.13 -9.67 -28.31
C LEU A 346 1.60 -8.23 -28.27
N LEU A 347 1.80 -7.53 -27.16
CA LEU A 347 1.39 -6.14 -27.02
C LEU A 347 2.23 -5.22 -27.92
N ALA A 348 3.55 -5.43 -27.98
CA ALA A 348 4.42 -4.70 -28.90
C ALA A 348 4.09 -4.99 -30.38
N ASP A 349 3.69 -6.23 -30.71
CA ASP A 349 3.22 -6.57 -32.06
C ASP A 349 1.89 -5.87 -32.38
N LEU A 350 0.95 -5.83 -31.43
CA LEU A 350 -0.31 -5.10 -31.55
C LEU A 350 -0.09 -3.59 -31.76
N ASP A 351 0.73 -2.97 -30.91
CA ASP A 351 1.05 -1.54 -31.01
C ASP A 351 1.69 -1.16 -32.36
N ARG A 352 2.49 -2.08 -32.93
CA ARG A 352 3.14 -1.88 -34.23
C ARG A 352 2.20 -2.07 -35.41
N ARG A 353 1.29 -3.07 -35.35
CA ARG A 353 0.41 -3.45 -36.47
C ARG A 353 -0.92 -2.74 -36.45
N GLU A 354 -1.49 -2.55 -35.30
CA GLU A 354 -2.84 -2.02 -35.08
C GLU A 354 -2.85 -0.97 -33.92
N PRO A 355 -2.02 0.07 -33.96
CA PRO A 355 -1.88 1.04 -32.87
C PRO A 355 -3.21 1.70 -32.49
N ASP A 356 -4.06 2.00 -33.48
CA ASP A 356 -5.36 2.62 -33.28
C ASP A 356 -6.37 1.69 -32.57
N LEU A 357 -6.13 0.37 -32.62
CA LEU A 357 -7.01 -0.62 -32.01
C LEU A 357 -6.79 -0.76 -30.48
N VAL A 358 -5.57 -0.51 -30.02
CA VAL A 358 -5.20 -0.67 -28.60
C VAL A 358 -6.09 0.15 -27.66
N PRO A 359 -6.33 1.45 -27.91
CA PRO A 359 -7.26 2.22 -27.09
C PRO A 359 -8.69 1.66 -27.13
N VAL A 360 -9.15 1.19 -28.30
CA VAL A 360 -10.50 0.62 -28.48
C VAL A 360 -10.68 -0.63 -27.63
N LEU A 361 -9.70 -1.55 -27.68
CA LEU A 361 -9.73 -2.79 -26.89
C LEU A 361 -9.73 -2.52 -25.40
N ARG A 362 -8.88 -1.57 -24.95
CA ARG A 362 -8.84 -1.16 -23.55
C ARG A 362 -10.13 -0.49 -23.09
N HIS A 363 -10.77 0.32 -23.94
CA HIS A 363 -12.09 0.90 -23.64
C HIS A 363 -13.15 -0.20 -23.47
N ARG A 364 -13.21 -1.16 -24.39
CA ARG A 364 -14.13 -2.30 -24.28
C ARG A 364 -13.87 -3.11 -23.00
N ALA A 365 -12.58 -3.29 -22.61
CA ALA A 365 -12.22 -3.93 -21.36
C ALA A 365 -12.72 -3.14 -20.14
N ALA A 366 -12.54 -1.82 -20.15
CA ALA A 366 -13.06 -0.93 -19.11
C ALA A 366 -14.57 -1.03 -18.98
N ASP A 367 -15.29 -0.95 -20.10
CA ASP A 367 -16.75 -1.05 -20.14
C ASP A 367 -17.28 -2.40 -19.64
N TRP A 368 -16.60 -3.49 -20.01
CA TRP A 368 -16.96 -4.81 -19.51
C TRP A 368 -16.74 -4.90 -18.00
N CYS A 369 -15.59 -4.43 -17.52
CA CYS A 369 -15.26 -4.41 -16.09
C CYS A 369 -16.29 -3.59 -15.29
N LEU A 370 -16.75 -2.46 -15.82
CA LEU A 370 -17.82 -1.64 -15.19
C LEU A 370 -19.13 -2.40 -15.06
N ARG A 371 -19.53 -3.11 -16.10
CA ARG A 371 -20.78 -3.90 -16.10
C ARG A 371 -20.73 -5.13 -15.19
N HIS A 372 -19.53 -5.62 -14.85
CA HIS A 372 -19.32 -6.82 -14.04
C HIS A 372 -18.79 -6.49 -12.63
N ASP A 373 -18.99 -5.26 -12.17
CA ASP A 373 -18.62 -4.78 -10.84
C ASP A 373 -17.13 -4.97 -10.52
N LEU A 374 -16.27 -4.69 -11.52
CA LEU A 374 -14.81 -4.66 -11.42
C LEU A 374 -14.28 -3.23 -11.63
N PRO A 375 -14.70 -2.24 -10.81
CA PRO A 375 -14.41 -0.83 -11.08
C PRO A 375 -12.94 -0.48 -10.97
N GLU A 376 -12.14 -1.19 -10.17
CA GLU A 376 -10.69 -0.96 -10.10
C GLU A 376 -9.99 -1.36 -11.40
N ALA A 377 -10.33 -2.52 -11.98
CA ALA A 377 -9.78 -2.92 -13.26
C ALA A 377 -10.21 -1.96 -14.38
N ALA A 378 -11.45 -1.50 -14.35
CA ALA A 378 -11.94 -0.49 -15.28
C ALA A 378 -11.15 0.82 -15.18
N LEU A 379 -10.81 1.25 -13.96
CA LEU A 379 -10.01 2.45 -13.73
C LEU A 379 -8.59 2.30 -14.33
N GLU A 380 -7.93 1.17 -14.13
CA GLU A 380 -6.60 0.94 -14.70
C GLU A 380 -6.61 0.96 -16.25
N TYR A 381 -7.63 0.38 -16.87
CA TYR A 381 -7.80 0.49 -18.34
C TYR A 381 -8.10 1.92 -18.78
N SER A 382 -8.92 2.67 -18.04
CA SER A 382 -9.21 4.08 -18.34
C SER A 382 -7.97 4.96 -18.21
N ILE A 383 -7.15 4.73 -17.17
CA ILE A 383 -5.85 5.39 -17.01
C ILE A 383 -4.94 5.08 -18.21
N ALA A 384 -4.87 3.81 -18.62
CA ALA A 384 -4.02 3.37 -19.73
C ALA A 384 -4.47 3.89 -21.10
N THR A 385 -5.72 4.32 -21.25
CA THR A 385 -6.26 4.94 -22.48
C THR A 385 -6.25 6.46 -22.44
N GLY A 386 -5.94 7.06 -21.30
CA GLY A 386 -6.07 8.52 -21.11
C GLY A 386 -7.53 8.99 -21.05
N ASP A 387 -8.50 8.08 -20.78
CA ASP A 387 -9.89 8.49 -20.60
C ASP A 387 -10.08 9.14 -19.24
N VAL A 388 -9.77 10.43 -19.19
CA VAL A 388 -9.85 11.25 -17.98
C VAL A 388 -11.24 11.27 -17.42
N SER A 389 -12.28 11.32 -18.28
CA SER A 389 -13.67 11.40 -17.85
C SER A 389 -14.11 10.14 -17.07
N THR A 390 -13.87 8.96 -17.62
CA THR A 390 -14.23 7.70 -16.96
C THR A 390 -13.34 7.46 -15.75
N ALA A 391 -12.02 7.72 -15.86
CA ALA A 391 -11.11 7.58 -14.73
C ALA A 391 -11.52 8.47 -13.55
N THR A 392 -11.89 9.73 -13.79
CA THR A 392 -12.35 10.64 -12.73
C THR A 392 -13.57 10.10 -12.00
N ARG A 393 -14.61 9.71 -12.74
CA ARG A 393 -15.82 9.13 -12.12
C ARG A 393 -15.53 7.88 -11.30
N LEU A 394 -14.57 7.06 -11.76
CA LEU A 394 -14.15 5.85 -11.04
C LEU A 394 -13.33 6.19 -9.80
N VAL A 395 -12.42 7.16 -9.89
CA VAL A 395 -11.67 7.65 -8.73
C VAL A 395 -12.64 8.20 -7.68
N GLU A 396 -13.62 9.01 -8.08
CA GLU A 396 -14.65 9.52 -7.18
C GLU A 396 -15.41 8.40 -6.47
N ARG A 397 -15.83 7.37 -7.21
CA ARG A 397 -16.54 6.19 -6.68
C ARG A 397 -15.65 5.34 -5.75
N LEU A 398 -14.39 5.13 -6.12
CA LEU A 398 -13.48 4.22 -5.41
C LEU A 398 -12.75 4.87 -4.25
N SER A 399 -12.69 6.21 -4.20
CA SER A 399 -11.91 6.94 -3.21
C SER A 399 -12.33 6.63 -1.78
N VAL A 400 -13.65 6.59 -1.50
CA VAL A 400 -14.20 6.24 -0.18
C VAL A 400 -13.76 4.83 0.22
N LEU A 401 -13.88 3.87 -0.71
CA LEU A 401 -13.53 2.48 -0.46
C LEU A 401 -12.02 2.33 -0.24
N ALA A 402 -11.20 2.90 -1.11
CA ALA A 402 -9.74 2.89 -0.98
C ALA A 402 -9.28 3.54 0.33
N TYR A 403 -9.91 4.66 0.74
CA TYR A 403 -9.66 5.31 2.02
C TYR A 403 -10.01 4.40 3.19
N ARG A 404 -11.22 3.79 3.20
CA ARG A 404 -11.65 2.88 4.27
C ARG A 404 -10.77 1.64 4.38
N GLN A 405 -10.20 1.18 3.28
CA GLN A 405 -9.24 0.06 3.22
C GLN A 405 -7.80 0.46 3.58
N GLY A 406 -7.53 1.73 3.83
CA GLY A 406 -6.18 2.25 4.14
C GLY A 406 -5.22 2.30 2.95
N ARG A 407 -5.71 2.17 1.71
CA ARG A 407 -4.92 2.18 0.46
C ARG A 407 -4.60 3.62 0.01
N LEU A 408 -3.98 4.37 0.91
CA LEU A 408 -3.70 5.80 0.67
C LEU A 408 -2.73 6.02 -0.49
N THR A 409 -1.72 5.17 -0.64
CA THR A 409 -0.74 5.26 -1.74
C THR A 409 -1.41 5.03 -3.10
N THR A 410 -2.31 4.05 -3.19
CA THR A 410 -3.10 3.80 -4.41
C THR A 410 -3.96 5.01 -4.76
N LEU A 411 -4.66 5.57 -3.75
CA LEU A 411 -5.47 6.76 -3.95
C LEU A 411 -4.63 7.97 -4.35
N GLN A 412 -3.44 8.15 -3.75
CA GLN A 412 -2.49 9.20 -4.15
C GLN A 412 -2.03 9.03 -5.60
N ARG A 413 -1.77 7.80 -6.06
CA ARG A 413 -1.39 7.51 -7.45
C ARG A 413 -2.49 7.92 -8.42
N TRP A 414 -3.74 7.56 -8.14
CA TRP A 414 -4.89 7.93 -8.97
C TRP A 414 -5.09 9.45 -9.04
N VAL A 415 -5.03 10.12 -7.89
CA VAL A 415 -5.17 11.58 -7.81
C VAL A 415 -4.02 12.27 -8.55
N ARG A 416 -2.78 11.81 -8.39
CA ARG A 416 -1.62 12.37 -9.10
C ARG A 416 -1.75 12.20 -10.61
N TRP A 417 -2.20 11.03 -11.06
CA TRP A 417 -2.44 10.82 -12.49
C TRP A 417 -3.50 11.80 -13.03
N LEU A 418 -4.60 12.01 -12.32
CA LEU A 418 -5.60 13.02 -12.71
C LEU A 418 -5.00 14.44 -12.75
N GLU A 419 -4.11 14.76 -11.82
CA GLU A 419 -3.40 16.03 -11.77
C GLU A 419 -2.53 16.21 -13.02
N ASP A 420 -1.74 15.20 -13.38
CA ASP A 420 -0.86 15.23 -14.56
C ASP A 420 -1.63 15.38 -15.88
N GLN A 421 -2.87 14.88 -15.93
CA GLN A 421 -3.77 15.05 -17.07
C GLN A 421 -4.48 16.44 -17.10
N GLY A 422 -4.22 17.30 -16.11
CA GLY A 422 -4.89 18.60 -16.00
C GLY A 422 -6.40 18.51 -15.68
N GLY A 423 -6.86 17.33 -15.23
CA GLY A 423 -8.27 17.00 -15.09
C GLY A 423 -8.92 17.40 -13.77
N ILE A 424 -8.17 17.69 -12.71
CA ILE A 424 -8.75 17.89 -11.37
C ILE A 424 -9.51 19.21 -11.26
N ASP A 425 -9.07 20.28 -11.88
CA ASP A 425 -9.72 21.62 -11.79
C ASP A 425 -11.17 21.61 -12.29
N GLY A 426 -11.51 20.71 -13.22
CA GLY A 426 -12.87 20.51 -13.71
C GLY A 426 -13.72 19.51 -12.94
N HIS A 427 -13.14 18.85 -11.94
CA HIS A 427 -13.75 17.72 -11.22
C HIS A 427 -13.74 17.95 -9.71
N PRO A 428 -14.73 18.67 -9.19
CA PRO A 428 -14.71 19.16 -7.81
C PRO A 428 -14.71 18.03 -6.75
N LEU A 429 -15.36 16.89 -6.99
CA LEU A 429 -15.30 15.74 -6.06
C LEU A 429 -13.90 15.12 -6.02
N ALA A 430 -13.21 15.01 -7.15
CA ALA A 430 -11.84 14.53 -7.19
C ALA A 430 -10.90 15.50 -6.48
N ALA A 431 -11.06 16.81 -6.69
CA ALA A 431 -10.31 17.87 -6.00
C ALA A 431 -10.57 17.84 -4.48
N MET A 432 -11.80 17.62 -4.07
CA MET A 432 -12.17 17.48 -2.66
C MET A 432 -11.46 16.27 -2.03
N TRP A 433 -11.48 15.10 -2.66
CA TRP A 433 -10.76 13.92 -2.16
C TRP A 433 -9.25 14.14 -2.12
N ALA A 434 -8.69 14.83 -3.13
CA ALA A 434 -7.29 15.21 -3.15
C ALA A 434 -6.94 16.11 -1.95
N SER A 435 -7.81 17.09 -1.63
CA SER A 435 -7.65 17.98 -0.48
C SER A 435 -7.73 17.23 0.85
N ILE A 436 -8.76 16.39 1.04
CA ILE A 436 -8.94 15.59 2.26
C ILE A 436 -7.74 14.66 2.45
N LEU A 437 -7.31 13.94 1.39
CA LEU A 437 -6.18 13.02 1.45
C LEU A 437 -4.88 13.76 1.80
N ALA A 438 -4.65 14.92 1.22
CA ALA A 438 -3.49 15.75 1.52
C ALA A 438 -3.52 16.24 2.98
N ALA A 439 -4.70 16.63 3.50
CA ALA A 439 -4.87 17.01 4.90
C ALA A 439 -4.57 15.84 5.85
N LEU A 440 -5.12 14.66 5.57
CA LEU A 440 -4.95 13.44 6.38
C LEU A 440 -3.52 12.88 6.34
N THR A 441 -2.76 13.17 5.29
CA THR A 441 -1.35 12.70 5.13
C THR A 441 -0.32 13.75 5.49
N GLY A 442 -0.73 14.86 6.13
CA GLY A 442 0.17 15.90 6.61
C GLY A 442 0.79 16.77 5.50
N ARG A 443 0.11 16.91 4.36
CA ARG A 443 0.52 17.74 3.21
C ARG A 443 -0.39 18.97 3.08
N PRO A 444 -0.27 19.95 3.98
CA PRO A 444 -1.24 21.05 4.06
C PRO A 444 -1.22 21.98 2.86
N ALA A 445 -0.09 22.15 2.17
CA ALA A 445 -0.01 23.00 0.97
C ALA A 445 -0.82 22.40 -0.19
N ASP A 446 -0.77 21.09 -0.37
CA ASP A 446 -1.58 20.39 -1.36
C ASP A 446 -3.07 20.43 -1.00
N ALA A 447 -3.40 20.28 0.29
CA ALA A 447 -4.78 20.41 0.77
C ALA A 447 -5.38 21.77 0.41
N GLU A 448 -4.62 22.85 0.63
CA GLU A 448 -5.03 24.21 0.27
C GLU A 448 -5.21 24.38 -1.24
N ARG A 449 -4.26 23.92 -2.03
CA ARG A 449 -4.30 24.00 -3.49
C ARG A 449 -5.56 23.36 -4.07
N TRP A 450 -5.91 22.18 -3.57
CA TRP A 450 -7.10 21.44 -4.04
C TRP A 450 -8.40 22.06 -3.51
N ALA A 451 -8.41 22.59 -2.30
CA ALA A 451 -9.54 23.35 -1.79
C ALA A 451 -9.78 24.61 -2.63
N ASP A 452 -8.70 25.28 -3.06
CA ASP A 452 -8.82 26.42 -3.99
C ASP A 452 -9.40 26.01 -5.35
N ALA A 453 -9.13 24.79 -5.83
CA ALA A 453 -9.75 24.27 -7.04
C ALA A 453 -11.26 24.07 -6.86
N VAL A 454 -11.70 23.53 -5.72
CA VAL A 454 -13.14 23.41 -5.37
C VAL A 454 -13.79 24.80 -5.30
N ASP A 455 -13.15 25.77 -4.65
CA ASP A 455 -13.66 27.14 -4.52
C ASP A 455 -13.73 27.86 -5.88
N ARG A 456 -12.77 27.64 -6.78
CA ARG A 456 -12.83 28.17 -8.17
C ARG A 456 -14.01 27.59 -8.94
N TRP A 457 -14.20 26.27 -8.81
CA TRP A 457 -15.30 25.60 -9.46
C TRP A 457 -16.65 26.14 -8.97
N GLN A 458 -16.85 26.29 -7.66
CA GLN A 458 -18.08 26.86 -7.08
C GLN A 458 -18.35 28.28 -7.54
N ARG A 459 -17.34 29.13 -7.65
CA ARG A 459 -17.50 30.50 -8.16
C ARG A 459 -17.93 30.54 -9.63
N ALA A 460 -17.51 29.55 -10.42
CA ALA A 460 -17.92 29.42 -11.83
C ALA A 460 -19.32 28.84 -12.00
N HIS A 461 -19.86 28.14 -10.95
CA HIS A 461 -21.16 27.49 -10.96
C HIS A 461 -21.97 28.00 -9.76
N PRO A 462 -22.73 29.11 -9.90
CA PRO A 462 -23.48 29.71 -8.80
C PRO A 462 -24.46 28.75 -8.13
N ALA A 463 -24.72 28.99 -6.84
CA ALA A 463 -25.63 28.20 -6.02
C ALA A 463 -26.99 27.98 -6.71
N GLY A 464 -27.48 26.72 -6.72
CA GLY A 464 -28.71 26.32 -7.37
C GLY A 464 -28.54 25.80 -8.82
N SER A 465 -27.38 25.92 -9.42
CA SER A 465 -27.03 25.29 -10.71
C SER A 465 -26.17 24.03 -10.55
N ALA A 466 -25.57 23.83 -9.36
CA ALA A 466 -24.74 22.70 -9.05
C ALA A 466 -25.55 21.55 -8.39
N ASP A 467 -25.01 20.35 -8.46
CA ASP A 467 -25.55 19.19 -7.74
C ASP A 467 -25.55 19.50 -6.22
N PRO A 468 -26.72 19.42 -5.53
CA PRO A 468 -26.81 19.66 -4.09
C PRO A 468 -25.89 18.78 -3.24
N TYR A 469 -25.58 17.57 -3.71
CA TYR A 469 -24.61 16.68 -3.05
C TYR A 469 -23.19 17.27 -3.07
N LEU A 470 -22.81 17.85 -4.19
CA LEU A 470 -21.52 18.50 -4.34
C LEU A 470 -21.41 19.76 -3.48
N GLU A 471 -22.46 20.57 -3.41
CA GLU A 471 -22.51 21.76 -2.57
C GLU A 471 -22.33 21.42 -1.07
N ALA A 472 -23.04 20.37 -0.61
CA ALA A 472 -22.89 19.88 0.76
C ALA A 472 -21.46 19.37 1.08
N ASN A 473 -20.87 18.63 0.15
CA ASN A 473 -19.49 18.15 0.29
C ASN A 473 -18.46 19.29 0.29
N ALA A 474 -18.65 20.30 -0.53
CA ALA A 474 -17.78 21.47 -0.56
C ALA A 474 -17.87 22.29 0.76
N ALA A 475 -19.09 22.42 1.31
CA ALA A 475 -19.28 23.03 2.61
C ALA A 475 -18.59 22.20 3.71
N LEU A 476 -18.70 20.87 3.67
CA LEU A 476 -18.00 19.97 4.58
C LEU A 476 -16.46 20.16 4.51
N LEU A 477 -15.90 20.24 3.32
CA LEU A 477 -14.46 20.47 3.13
C LEU A 477 -14.04 21.83 3.73
N ARG A 478 -14.78 22.91 3.48
CA ARG A 478 -14.49 24.24 4.05
C ARG A 478 -14.55 24.24 5.58
N ALA A 479 -15.54 23.56 6.16
CA ALA A 479 -15.62 23.38 7.60
C ALA A 479 -14.40 22.63 8.15
N LEU A 480 -13.98 21.53 7.50
CA LEU A 480 -12.80 20.75 7.90
C LEU A 480 -11.52 21.58 7.92
N LEU A 481 -11.27 22.35 6.86
CA LEU A 481 -10.06 23.16 6.72
C LEU A 481 -10.07 24.44 7.58
N CYS A 482 -11.24 24.90 8.01
CA CYS A 482 -11.44 26.08 8.84
C CYS A 482 -10.55 27.28 8.42
N ARG A 483 -10.60 27.64 7.13
CA ARG A 483 -9.69 28.66 6.54
C ARG A 483 -10.02 30.09 6.97
N HIS A 484 -11.27 30.35 7.27
CA HIS A 484 -11.81 31.70 7.54
C HIS A 484 -12.32 31.88 8.97
N GLY A 485 -11.83 31.03 9.89
CA GLY A 485 -12.18 31.09 11.30
C GLY A 485 -13.44 30.30 11.66
N VAL A 486 -13.70 30.23 12.97
CA VAL A 486 -14.72 29.34 13.53
C VAL A 486 -16.16 29.76 13.21
N GLU A 487 -16.42 31.05 13.03
CA GLU A 487 -17.74 31.55 12.65
C GLU A 487 -18.13 31.06 11.23
N GLN A 488 -17.16 31.15 10.30
CA GLN A 488 -17.38 30.62 8.95
C GLN A 488 -17.40 29.07 8.97
N MET A 489 -16.57 28.42 9.77
CA MET A 489 -16.60 26.97 9.96
C MET A 489 -17.98 26.52 10.42
N ARG A 490 -18.61 27.25 11.35
CA ARG A 490 -19.97 26.98 11.83
C ARG A 490 -21.00 27.11 10.71
N ALA A 491 -20.95 28.21 9.96
CA ALA A 491 -21.88 28.41 8.84
C ALA A 491 -21.72 27.33 7.76
N ASP A 492 -20.48 26.94 7.42
CA ASP A 492 -20.19 25.88 6.47
C ASP A 492 -20.65 24.50 7.00
N ALA A 493 -20.44 24.20 8.29
CA ALA A 493 -20.89 22.94 8.89
C ALA A 493 -22.45 22.87 8.94
N ASP A 494 -23.12 23.97 9.30
CA ASP A 494 -24.58 24.07 9.26
C ASP A 494 -25.12 23.85 7.84
N ALA A 495 -24.49 24.44 6.82
CA ALA A 495 -24.85 24.24 5.42
C ALA A 495 -24.61 22.79 4.97
N ALA A 496 -23.53 22.16 5.38
CA ALA A 496 -23.26 20.75 5.09
C ALA A 496 -24.34 19.82 5.69
N VAL A 497 -24.64 20.01 6.98
CA VAL A 497 -25.70 19.21 7.66
C VAL A 497 -27.03 19.37 6.97
N GLN A 498 -27.47 20.60 6.66
CA GLN A 498 -28.72 20.86 5.96
C GLN A 498 -28.74 20.25 4.56
N GLY A 499 -27.63 20.39 3.81
CA GLY A 499 -27.51 19.87 2.46
C GLY A 499 -27.58 18.35 2.41
N PHE A 500 -26.93 17.64 3.31
CA PHE A 500 -27.00 16.18 3.40
C PHE A 500 -28.38 15.70 3.90
N ALA A 501 -28.94 16.39 4.89
CA ALA A 501 -30.29 16.07 5.40
C ALA A 501 -31.37 16.21 4.31
N ALA A 502 -31.31 17.26 3.50
CA ALA A 502 -32.23 17.47 2.39
C ALA A 502 -32.20 16.34 1.34
N GLN A 503 -31.10 15.61 1.28
CA GLN A 503 -30.90 14.47 0.36
C GLN A 503 -31.08 13.11 1.03
N ASN A 504 -31.49 13.06 2.29
CA ASN A 504 -31.54 11.84 3.10
C ASN A 504 -30.22 11.05 3.15
N VAL A 505 -29.08 11.75 3.13
CA VAL A 505 -27.75 11.15 3.24
C VAL A 505 -27.22 11.36 4.66
N PRO A 506 -27.17 10.32 5.50
CA PRO A 506 -26.58 10.45 6.83
C PRO A 506 -25.08 10.73 6.73
N MET A 507 -24.61 11.87 7.23
CA MET A 507 -23.20 12.27 7.17
C MET A 507 -22.69 12.60 8.57
N PRO A 508 -22.20 11.60 9.33
CA PRO A 508 -21.75 11.79 10.71
C PRO A 508 -20.60 12.81 10.83
N ALA A 509 -19.75 12.93 9.80
CA ALA A 509 -18.67 13.90 9.78
C ALA A 509 -19.16 15.36 9.74
N ALA A 510 -20.30 15.63 9.08
CA ALA A 510 -20.90 16.97 9.05
C ALA A 510 -21.43 17.37 10.44
N GLU A 511 -22.14 16.45 11.09
CA GLU A 511 -22.65 16.65 12.46
C GLU A 511 -21.52 16.81 13.46
N ALA A 512 -20.44 16.00 13.34
CA ALA A 512 -19.27 16.12 14.19
C ALA A 512 -18.58 17.49 14.03
N LEU A 513 -18.37 17.95 12.80
CA LEU A 513 -17.80 19.26 12.54
C LEU A 513 -18.69 20.41 13.00
N GLN A 514 -20.02 20.24 12.91
CA GLN A 514 -20.97 21.20 13.48
C GLN A 514 -20.83 21.28 15.00
N GLY A 515 -20.70 20.13 15.68
CA GLY A 515 -20.45 20.06 17.11
C GLY A 515 -19.16 20.77 17.50
N VAL A 516 -18.05 20.47 16.79
CA VAL A 516 -16.77 21.15 16.98
C VAL A 516 -16.89 22.66 16.81
N ALA A 517 -17.52 23.10 15.70
CA ALA A 517 -17.65 24.54 15.43
C ALA A 517 -18.47 25.26 16.53
N ARG A 518 -19.54 24.64 17.03
CA ARG A 518 -20.33 25.19 18.15
C ARG A 518 -19.52 25.31 19.42
N VAL A 519 -18.77 24.27 19.80
CA VAL A 519 -17.87 24.29 20.96
C VAL A 519 -16.82 25.39 20.83
N LEU A 520 -16.22 25.54 19.67
CA LEU A 520 -15.21 26.57 19.40
C LEU A 520 -15.78 28.00 19.44
N CYS A 521 -17.09 28.15 19.13
CA CYS A 521 -17.81 29.41 19.30
C CYS A 521 -18.36 29.61 20.73
N GLY A 522 -18.12 28.69 21.68
CA GLY A 522 -18.56 28.78 23.06
C GLY A 522 -19.90 28.16 23.39
N ASP A 523 -20.59 27.56 22.41
CA ASP A 523 -21.88 26.87 22.59
C ASP A 523 -21.63 25.39 22.92
N LEU A 524 -21.32 25.11 24.20
CA LEU A 524 -20.98 23.77 24.66
C LEU A 524 -22.16 22.79 24.64
N ASP A 525 -23.37 23.27 24.94
CA ASP A 525 -24.56 22.41 24.99
C ASP A 525 -25.06 22.09 23.58
N GLY A 526 -25.07 23.06 22.67
CA GLY A 526 -25.33 22.82 21.27
C GLY A 526 -24.30 21.93 20.61
N GLY A 527 -23.02 22.03 21.00
CA GLY A 527 -21.97 21.14 20.59
C GLY A 527 -22.19 19.69 21.02
N GLU A 528 -22.51 19.47 22.31
CA GLU A 528 -22.82 18.15 22.85
C GLU A 528 -24.01 17.49 22.11
N ALA A 529 -25.06 18.26 21.84
CA ALA A 529 -26.23 17.76 21.10
C ALA A 529 -25.85 17.31 19.66
N SER A 530 -25.02 18.10 18.95
CA SER A 530 -24.54 17.69 17.63
C SER A 530 -23.66 16.43 17.69
N PHE A 531 -22.82 16.30 18.70
CA PHE A 531 -22.01 15.10 18.90
C PHE A 531 -22.83 13.87 19.22
N GLU A 532 -23.95 13.99 19.93
CA GLU A 532 -24.89 12.89 20.16
C GLU A 532 -25.50 12.38 18.86
N VAL A 533 -25.92 13.30 18.00
CA VAL A 533 -26.44 12.96 16.66
C VAL A 533 -25.34 12.31 15.82
N ALA A 534 -24.13 12.91 15.79
CA ALA A 534 -22.99 12.38 15.04
C ALA A 534 -22.62 10.97 15.49
N ALA A 535 -22.60 10.70 16.79
CA ALA A 535 -22.30 9.39 17.36
C ALA A 535 -23.37 8.36 16.98
N SER A 536 -24.65 8.69 17.07
CA SER A 536 -25.76 7.82 16.69
C SER A 536 -25.70 7.45 15.21
N ILE A 537 -25.51 8.42 14.32
CA ILE A 537 -25.40 8.20 12.87
C ILE A 537 -24.11 7.42 12.57
N GLY A 538 -23.00 7.76 13.24
CA GLY A 538 -21.70 7.10 13.05
C GLY A 538 -21.74 5.63 13.41
N GLU A 539 -22.42 5.26 14.49
CA GLU A 539 -22.62 3.87 14.89
C GLU A 539 -23.46 3.10 13.85
N GLN A 540 -24.57 3.66 13.41
CA GLN A 540 -25.44 3.03 12.41
C GLN A 540 -24.76 2.89 11.05
N ALA A 541 -23.99 3.89 10.63
CA ALA A 541 -23.27 3.90 9.35
C ALA A 541 -21.95 3.12 9.39
N GLY A 542 -21.51 2.61 10.54
CA GLY A 542 -20.18 1.99 10.71
C GLY A 542 -19.01 2.96 10.48
N ALA A 543 -19.23 4.26 10.70
CA ALA A 543 -18.21 5.32 10.54
C ALA A 543 -17.33 5.40 11.78
N HIS A 544 -16.54 4.36 12.00
CA HIS A 544 -15.83 4.13 13.25
C HIS A 544 -14.86 5.25 13.63
N GLU A 545 -14.17 5.88 12.68
CA GLU A 545 -13.25 6.99 12.96
C GLU A 545 -14.01 8.21 13.47
N THR A 546 -15.02 8.65 12.72
CA THR A 546 -15.85 9.79 13.12
C THR A 546 -16.53 9.53 14.46
N LEU A 547 -17.04 8.31 14.69
CA LEU A 547 -17.62 7.92 15.96
C LEU A 547 -16.61 8.05 17.11
N ALA A 548 -15.40 7.54 16.94
CA ALA A 548 -14.38 7.58 17.96
C ALA A 548 -13.88 9.01 18.25
N GLU A 549 -13.71 9.83 17.21
CA GLU A 549 -13.37 11.25 17.36
C GLU A 549 -14.49 12.03 18.07
N THR A 550 -15.76 11.77 17.69
CA THR A 550 -16.92 12.37 18.36
C THR A 550 -16.98 12.00 19.84
N LEU A 551 -16.73 10.73 20.18
CA LEU A 551 -16.67 10.27 21.57
C LEU A 551 -15.50 10.93 22.34
N ALA A 552 -14.37 11.16 21.67
CA ALA A 552 -13.23 11.87 22.25
C ALA A 552 -13.58 13.34 22.54
N GLU A 553 -14.26 14.04 21.64
CA GLU A 553 -14.74 15.40 21.85
C GLU A 553 -15.72 15.48 23.04
N ARG A 554 -16.68 14.54 23.11
CA ARG A 554 -17.59 14.44 24.26
C ARG A 554 -16.85 14.16 25.57
N SER A 555 -15.80 13.34 25.53
CA SER A 555 -14.94 13.09 26.68
C SER A 555 -14.24 14.39 27.15
N LEU A 556 -13.74 15.20 26.21
CA LEU A 556 -13.15 16.51 26.55
C LEU A 556 -14.16 17.47 27.18
N LEU A 557 -15.39 17.52 26.67
CA LEU A 557 -16.47 18.32 27.27
C LEU A 557 -16.79 17.85 28.68
N ALA A 558 -16.89 16.54 28.91
CA ALA A 558 -17.12 15.98 30.24
C ALA A 558 -15.96 16.31 31.22
N MET A 559 -14.70 16.23 30.76
CA MET A 559 -13.53 16.66 31.53
C MET A 559 -13.61 18.16 31.91
N GLY A 560 -14.04 19.01 30.97
CA GLY A 560 -14.23 20.43 31.20
C GLY A 560 -15.30 20.76 32.26
N ARG A 561 -16.31 19.89 32.40
CA ARG A 561 -17.37 19.97 33.41
C ARG A 561 -16.99 19.29 34.74
N GLY A 562 -15.82 18.62 34.81
CA GLY A 562 -15.39 17.85 35.99
C GLY A 562 -16.07 16.48 36.12
N GLU A 563 -16.79 16.02 35.08
CA GLU A 563 -17.52 14.74 35.03
C GLU A 563 -16.58 13.60 34.63
N TRP A 564 -15.58 13.30 35.47
CA TRP A 564 -14.49 12.38 35.11
C TRP A 564 -14.93 10.97 34.82
N ASP A 565 -15.93 10.44 35.57
CA ASP A 565 -16.47 9.08 35.33
C ASP A 565 -17.08 8.96 33.91
N ARG A 566 -17.80 10.00 33.49
CA ARG A 566 -18.38 10.09 32.14
C ARG A 566 -17.29 10.25 31.07
N ALA A 567 -16.31 11.11 31.35
CA ALA A 567 -15.19 11.32 30.45
C ALA A 567 -14.42 10.04 30.17
N GLU A 568 -14.17 9.27 31.22
CA GLU A 568 -13.52 7.96 31.18
C GLU A 568 -14.33 6.94 30.35
N ALA A 569 -15.62 6.81 30.64
CA ALA A 569 -16.50 5.89 29.91
C ALA A 569 -16.52 6.22 28.40
N LEU A 570 -16.59 7.49 28.04
CA LEU A 570 -16.55 7.95 26.64
C LEU A 570 -15.20 7.69 25.97
N ALA A 571 -14.10 7.93 26.66
CA ALA A 571 -12.76 7.65 26.17
C ALA A 571 -12.55 6.15 25.94
N ASP A 572 -13.01 5.29 26.85
CA ASP A 572 -12.92 3.82 26.71
C ASP A 572 -13.82 3.29 25.59
N GLN A 573 -14.99 3.89 25.36
CA GLN A 573 -15.82 3.60 24.19
C GLN A 573 -15.11 3.99 22.90
N ALA A 574 -14.52 5.18 22.81
CA ALA A 574 -13.76 5.63 21.65
C ALA A 574 -12.60 4.67 21.32
N ARG A 575 -11.85 4.25 22.35
CA ARG A 575 -10.77 3.25 22.20
C ARG A 575 -11.30 1.91 21.70
N THR A 576 -12.43 1.44 22.24
CA THR A 576 -13.04 0.17 21.86
C THR A 576 -13.48 0.19 20.40
N VAL A 577 -14.08 1.29 19.95
CA VAL A 577 -14.49 1.51 18.55
C VAL A 577 -13.29 1.44 17.62
N LEU A 578 -12.20 2.17 17.93
CA LEU A 578 -10.98 2.16 17.12
C LEU A 578 -10.31 0.79 17.11
N ARG A 579 -10.25 0.09 18.25
CA ARG A 579 -9.70 -1.28 18.31
C ARG A 579 -10.46 -2.25 17.42
N ARG A 580 -11.79 -2.19 17.42
CA ARG A 580 -12.63 -3.02 16.53
C ARG A 580 -12.41 -2.66 15.06
N ALA A 581 -12.24 -1.37 14.76
CA ALA A 581 -11.93 -0.88 13.42
C ALA A 581 -10.45 -1.03 13.04
N ARG A 582 -9.60 -1.47 13.98
CA ARG A 582 -8.14 -1.61 13.79
C ARG A 582 -7.46 -0.30 13.41
N ARG A 583 -7.85 0.79 14.05
CA ARG A 583 -7.42 2.16 13.73
C ARG A 583 -6.85 2.87 14.94
N GLU A 584 -6.13 3.96 14.69
CA GLU A 584 -5.61 4.87 15.70
C GLU A 584 -5.97 6.32 15.30
N ALA A 585 -6.32 7.15 16.28
CA ALA A 585 -6.60 8.56 16.07
C ALA A 585 -5.96 9.38 17.20
N LEU A 586 -5.30 10.49 16.85
CA LEU A 586 -4.65 11.34 17.83
C LEU A 586 -5.61 11.88 18.90
N PRO A 587 -6.83 12.37 18.57
CA PRO A 587 -7.78 12.81 19.59
C PRO A 587 -8.06 11.76 20.67
N VAL A 588 -8.20 10.50 20.26
CA VAL A 588 -8.45 9.39 21.19
C VAL A 588 -7.23 9.12 22.08
N CYS A 589 -6.01 9.12 21.52
CA CYS A 589 -4.78 8.98 22.32
C CYS A 589 -4.66 10.10 23.35
N VAL A 590 -5.02 11.32 22.98
CA VAL A 590 -4.93 12.50 23.84
C VAL A 590 -5.92 12.41 25.00
N VAL A 591 -7.20 12.06 24.75
CA VAL A 591 -8.17 11.93 25.85
C VAL A 591 -7.80 10.76 26.76
N GLN A 592 -7.27 9.67 26.21
CA GLN A 592 -6.77 8.55 26.99
C GLN A 592 -5.56 8.94 27.87
N ALA A 593 -4.65 9.76 27.35
CA ALA A 593 -3.55 10.29 28.16
C ALA A 593 -4.06 11.16 29.31
N ARG A 594 -5.11 11.97 29.08
CA ARG A 594 -5.77 12.79 30.11
C ARG A 594 -6.44 11.92 31.19
N VAL A 595 -7.14 10.86 30.77
CA VAL A 595 -7.78 9.87 31.67
C VAL A 595 -6.73 9.13 32.48
N ALA A 596 -5.67 8.61 31.82
CA ALA A 596 -4.59 7.90 32.51
C ALA A 596 -3.86 8.79 33.53
N LEU A 597 -3.66 10.07 33.20
CA LEU A 597 -3.12 11.06 34.13
C LEU A 597 -4.03 11.26 35.36
N HIS A 598 -5.33 11.38 35.14
CA HIS A 598 -6.31 11.55 36.23
C HIS A 598 -6.36 10.32 37.14
N ARG A 599 -6.26 9.11 36.59
CA ARG A 599 -6.19 7.84 37.34
C ARG A 599 -4.86 7.60 38.04
N GLY A 600 -3.80 8.34 37.68
CA GLY A 600 -2.44 8.07 38.16
C GLY A 600 -1.81 6.83 37.52
N ASP A 601 -2.32 6.34 36.39
CA ASP A 601 -1.77 5.20 35.64
C ASP A 601 -0.59 5.66 34.76
N ALA A 602 0.61 5.58 35.33
CA ALA A 602 1.83 6.01 34.66
C ALA A 602 2.17 5.16 33.42
N ALA A 603 1.85 3.86 33.40
CA ALA A 603 2.16 2.98 32.27
C ALA A 603 1.25 3.30 31.08
N ALA A 604 -0.07 3.39 31.31
CA ALA A 604 -1.01 3.80 30.28
C ALA A 604 -0.70 5.21 29.75
N LEU A 605 -0.40 6.15 30.63
CA LEU A 605 -0.04 7.52 30.26
C LEU A 605 1.19 7.56 29.34
N HIS A 606 2.25 6.82 29.69
CA HIS A 606 3.48 6.75 28.88
C HIS A 606 3.19 6.20 27.49
N GLN A 607 2.42 5.11 27.40
CA GLN A 607 2.05 4.50 26.12
C GLN A 607 1.25 5.48 25.24
N GLU A 608 0.28 6.19 25.82
CA GLU A 608 -0.54 7.13 25.04
C GLU A 608 0.23 8.39 24.62
N LEU A 609 1.21 8.82 25.41
CA LEU A 609 2.11 9.90 25.00
C LEU A 609 3.00 9.49 23.82
N LEU A 610 3.51 8.24 23.80
CA LEU A 610 4.25 7.70 22.64
C LEU A 610 3.36 7.64 21.39
N ASN A 611 2.13 7.15 21.52
CA ASN A 611 1.16 7.12 20.44
C ASN A 611 0.87 8.53 19.91
N ALA A 612 0.60 9.48 20.82
CA ALA A 612 0.34 10.87 20.46
C ALA A 612 1.55 11.52 19.76
N GLN A 613 2.76 11.25 20.22
CA GLN A 613 3.99 11.77 19.62
C GLN A 613 4.16 11.31 18.18
N ARG A 614 3.85 10.05 17.89
CA ARG A 614 3.90 9.45 16.55
C ARG A 614 2.87 10.06 15.59
N LEU A 615 1.63 10.27 16.05
CA LEU A 615 0.52 10.74 15.23
C LEU A 615 0.50 12.27 15.06
N ARG A 616 1.06 13.01 15.99
CA ARG A 616 1.04 14.48 16.03
C ARG A 616 1.54 15.19 14.76
N PRO A 617 2.63 14.72 14.07
CA PRO A 617 3.13 15.40 12.87
C PRO A 617 2.15 15.42 11.69
N VAL A 618 1.20 14.47 11.65
CA VAL A 618 0.20 14.38 10.59
C VAL A 618 -0.86 15.51 10.72
N LEU A 619 -1.19 15.94 11.95
CA LEU A 619 -2.12 17.03 12.18
C LEU A 619 -1.43 18.39 12.00
N THR A 620 -1.78 19.04 10.91
CA THR A 620 -1.21 20.31 10.46
C THR A 620 -2.26 21.42 10.44
N TYR A 621 -1.92 22.58 9.84
CA TYR A 621 -2.87 23.68 9.64
C TYR A 621 -3.99 23.38 8.61
N ALA A 622 -3.99 22.22 7.97
CA ALA A 622 -5.10 21.74 7.15
C ALA A 622 -6.24 21.13 7.98
N GLN A 623 -5.97 20.79 9.24
CA GLN A 623 -6.98 20.40 10.24
C GLN A 623 -6.70 21.19 11.52
N PRO A 624 -6.88 22.52 11.49
CA PRO A 624 -6.29 23.39 12.49
C PRO A 624 -6.90 23.23 13.88
N HIS A 625 -8.21 22.98 13.98
CA HIS A 625 -8.91 22.76 15.24
C HIS A 625 -8.36 21.51 15.96
N LEU A 626 -8.29 20.36 15.27
CA LEU A 626 -7.72 19.13 15.85
C LEU A 626 -6.24 19.29 16.18
N ALA A 627 -5.48 19.96 15.30
CA ALA A 627 -4.04 20.15 15.49
C ALA A 627 -3.73 21.01 16.72
N VAL A 628 -4.49 22.08 16.94
CA VAL A 628 -4.30 22.97 18.09
C VAL A 628 -4.85 22.35 19.37
N GLN A 629 -6.07 21.81 19.34
CA GLN A 629 -6.73 21.19 20.50
C GLN A 629 -5.91 20.03 21.07
N ALA A 630 -5.48 19.08 20.21
CA ALA A 630 -4.66 17.98 20.67
C ALA A 630 -3.35 18.44 21.33
N ARG A 631 -2.72 19.48 20.79
CA ARG A 631 -1.51 20.05 21.40
C ARG A 631 -1.78 20.78 22.71
N ILE A 632 -2.90 21.48 22.83
CA ILE A 632 -3.34 22.11 24.08
C ILE A 632 -3.50 21.05 25.17
N GLU A 633 -4.19 19.96 24.87
CA GLU A 633 -4.39 18.88 25.83
C GLU A 633 -3.07 18.20 26.22
N LEU A 634 -2.16 17.99 25.26
CA LEU A 634 -0.82 17.50 25.55
C LEU A 634 -0.01 18.47 26.40
N VAL A 635 -0.13 19.80 26.18
CA VAL A 635 0.49 20.82 27.07
C VAL A 635 -0.02 20.64 28.49
N ARG A 636 -1.32 20.45 28.68
CA ARG A 636 -1.92 20.21 30.03
C ARG A 636 -1.33 18.95 30.68
N VAL A 637 -1.13 17.88 29.91
CA VAL A 637 -0.48 16.64 30.41
C VAL A 637 0.98 16.89 30.79
N HIS A 638 1.77 17.53 29.93
CA HIS A 638 3.18 17.83 30.22
C HIS A 638 3.35 18.75 31.43
N LEU A 639 2.45 19.71 31.61
CA LEU A 639 2.43 20.58 32.79
C LEU A 639 2.15 19.80 34.08
N ALA A 640 1.21 18.86 34.06
CA ALA A 640 0.91 18.01 35.21
C ALA A 640 2.08 17.06 35.55
N LEU A 641 2.88 16.66 34.56
CA LEU A 641 4.12 15.88 34.73
C LEU A 641 5.33 16.76 35.09
N ALA A 642 5.16 18.09 35.28
CA ALA A 642 6.22 19.05 35.49
C ALA A 642 7.26 19.12 34.33
N ASP A 643 6.92 18.60 33.16
CA ASP A 643 7.75 18.71 31.94
C ASP A 643 7.53 20.04 31.23
N LEU A 644 8.16 21.08 31.76
CA LEU A 644 8.10 22.42 31.18
C LEU A 644 8.75 22.51 29.80
N ALA A 645 9.71 21.64 29.49
CA ALA A 645 10.39 21.62 28.18
C ALA A 645 9.47 21.12 27.09
N GLY A 646 8.81 19.96 27.31
CA GLY A 646 7.76 19.43 26.43
C GLY A 646 6.61 20.40 26.22
N ALA A 647 6.08 20.98 27.33
CA ALA A 647 5.02 21.96 27.26
C ALA A 647 5.39 23.19 26.41
N ARG A 648 6.60 23.76 26.58
CA ARG A 648 7.08 24.90 25.78
C ARG A 648 7.25 24.56 24.30
N THR A 649 7.61 23.31 23.99
CA THR A 649 7.73 22.87 22.58
C THR A 649 6.37 22.83 21.91
N LEU A 650 5.40 22.20 22.56
CA LEU A 650 4.03 22.15 22.06
C LEU A 650 3.42 23.55 21.91
N MET A 651 3.70 24.48 22.85
CA MET A 651 3.24 25.86 22.72
C MET A 651 3.82 26.57 21.50
N ARG A 652 5.08 26.34 21.16
CA ARG A 652 5.65 26.91 19.92
C ARG A 652 4.97 26.34 18.66
N GLU A 653 4.64 25.04 18.66
CA GLU A 653 3.87 24.44 17.57
C GLU A 653 2.46 25.05 17.46
N ILE A 654 1.79 25.27 18.60
CA ILE A 654 0.49 25.96 18.66
C ILE A 654 0.62 27.38 18.08
N ASP A 655 1.65 28.14 18.49
CA ASP A 655 1.89 29.49 18.00
C ASP A 655 2.09 29.53 16.48
N GLU A 656 2.80 28.58 15.90
CA GLU A 656 2.98 28.47 14.44
C GLU A 656 1.67 28.10 13.71
N LEU A 657 0.84 27.26 14.31
CA LEU A 657 -0.48 26.93 13.77
C LEU A 657 -1.41 28.15 13.83
N LEU A 658 -1.47 28.84 14.98
CA LEU A 658 -2.32 30.02 15.18
C LEU A 658 -1.87 31.22 14.31
N LYS A 659 -0.59 31.36 13.97
CA LYS A 659 -0.15 32.37 12.99
C LYS A 659 -0.80 32.17 11.63
N ARG A 660 -1.00 30.92 11.22
CA ARG A 660 -1.64 30.57 9.94
C ARG A 660 -3.16 30.55 10.02
N ARG A 661 -3.70 30.23 11.18
CA ARG A 661 -5.14 30.10 11.47
C ARG A 661 -5.48 30.82 12.78
N PRO A 662 -5.56 32.14 12.76
CA PRO A 662 -5.75 32.92 14.00
C PRO A 662 -7.16 32.82 14.58
N GLY A 663 -8.17 32.49 13.76
CA GLY A 663 -9.58 32.52 14.16
C GLY A 663 -10.10 31.15 14.64
N LEU A 664 -9.48 30.56 15.67
CA LEU A 664 -9.89 29.25 16.21
C LEU A 664 -10.70 29.34 17.52
N GLY A 665 -11.41 30.46 17.73
CA GLY A 665 -12.38 30.61 18.83
C GLY A 665 -11.77 30.35 20.20
N THR A 666 -12.42 29.49 20.98
CA THR A 666 -12.00 29.18 22.36
C THR A 666 -10.60 28.61 22.49
N LEU A 667 -10.08 27.94 21.46
CA LEU A 667 -8.71 27.41 21.47
C LEU A 667 -7.64 28.51 21.50
N VAL A 668 -7.95 29.70 20.98
CA VAL A 668 -7.03 30.84 21.04
C VAL A 668 -6.91 31.31 22.50
N SER A 669 -8.03 31.47 23.19
CA SER A 669 -8.07 31.87 24.63
C SER A 669 -7.38 30.82 25.51
N ASP A 670 -7.58 29.54 25.25
CA ASP A 670 -6.92 28.44 25.96
C ASP A 670 -5.39 28.48 25.76
N ALA A 671 -4.93 28.69 24.53
CA ALA A 671 -3.52 28.84 24.23
C ALA A 671 -2.90 30.07 24.92
N GLU A 672 -3.61 31.20 24.98
CA GLU A 672 -3.18 32.41 25.69
C GLU A 672 -3.05 32.17 27.19
N ALA A 673 -4.02 31.50 27.81
CA ALA A 673 -3.99 31.14 29.22
C ALA A 673 -2.79 30.24 29.56
N LEU A 674 -2.53 29.22 28.74
CA LEU A 674 -1.38 28.31 28.90
C LEU A 674 -0.05 29.04 28.70
N ARG A 675 0.03 29.97 27.75
CA ARG A 675 1.21 30.81 27.51
C ARG A 675 1.51 31.70 28.70
N ALA A 676 0.48 32.35 29.25
CA ALA A 676 0.60 33.16 30.44
C ALA A 676 1.09 32.32 31.64
N TYR A 677 0.51 31.15 31.85
CA TYR A 677 0.95 30.24 32.90
C TYR A 677 2.42 29.84 32.73
N LEU A 678 2.87 29.41 31.53
CA LEU A 678 4.27 29.06 31.27
C LEU A 678 5.24 30.22 31.40
N ALA A 679 4.78 31.48 31.21
CA ALA A 679 5.58 32.67 31.45
C ALA A 679 5.88 32.86 32.93
N THR A 680 4.94 32.56 33.84
CA THR A 680 5.15 32.60 35.29
C THR A 680 6.13 31.54 35.79
N GLN A 681 6.33 30.45 35.04
CA GLN A 681 7.23 29.33 35.36
C GLN A 681 8.67 29.53 34.81
N ARG A 682 9.02 30.71 34.24
CA ARG A 682 10.34 30.97 33.61
C ARG A 682 11.54 30.90 34.58
N GLY A 683 11.32 30.93 35.90
CA GLY A 683 12.37 30.85 36.92
C GLY A 683 12.73 29.44 37.40
N LYS A 684 12.00 28.39 36.98
CA LYS A 684 12.10 27.03 37.53
C LYS A 684 12.69 25.96 36.60
N SER A 685 13.37 26.34 35.51
CA SER A 685 13.89 25.33 34.54
C SER A 685 15.29 24.83 34.89
N VAL A 686 15.46 23.50 34.93
CA VAL A 686 16.74 22.79 34.94
C VAL A 686 17.38 22.85 33.55
N PRO A 687 18.68 23.15 33.38
CA PRO A 687 19.32 23.21 32.07
C PRO A 687 19.56 21.79 31.50
N GLY A 688 19.07 21.53 30.30
CA GLY A 688 19.48 20.35 29.51
C GLY A 688 18.34 19.64 28.76
N ALA A 689 18.22 19.96 27.54
CA ALA A 689 17.58 19.36 26.37
C ALA A 689 16.59 20.34 25.73
N SER A 690 17.07 21.03 24.71
CA SER A 690 16.21 21.82 23.82
C SER A 690 15.38 20.85 22.96
N ALA A 691 14.07 20.81 23.16
CA ALA A 691 13.19 19.89 22.47
C ALA A 691 13.10 20.15 20.95
N LEU A 692 12.93 19.10 20.20
CA LEU A 692 12.81 19.15 18.74
C LEU A 692 11.50 19.80 18.29
N THR A 693 11.52 20.53 17.19
CA THR A 693 10.32 21.11 16.55
C THR A 693 9.54 20.03 15.78
N ALA A 694 8.31 20.31 15.38
CA ALA A 694 7.50 19.40 14.57
C ALA A 694 8.20 19.04 13.25
N ALA A 695 8.90 19.98 12.61
CA ALA A 695 9.67 19.73 11.39
C ALA A 695 10.88 18.82 11.66
N GLU A 696 11.56 19.01 12.79
CA GLU A 696 12.69 18.19 13.22
C GLU A 696 12.23 16.79 13.65
N LEU A 697 11.07 16.67 14.29
CA LEU A 697 10.46 15.37 14.64
C LEU A 697 10.03 14.58 13.42
N ARG A 698 9.54 15.23 12.36
CA ARG A 698 9.27 14.57 11.07
C ARG A 698 10.53 14.08 10.38
N LEU A 699 11.61 14.84 10.51
CA LEU A 699 12.90 14.48 9.92
C LEU A 699 13.60 13.38 10.72
N LEU A 700 13.41 13.30 12.03
CA LEU A 700 14.15 12.41 12.92
C LEU A 700 14.01 10.92 12.55
N PRO A 701 12.83 10.35 12.24
CA PRO A 701 12.70 8.98 11.76
C PRO A 701 13.43 8.74 10.44
N MET A 702 13.47 9.75 9.55
CA MET A 702 14.19 9.65 8.28
C MET A 702 15.71 9.60 8.48
N LEU A 703 16.22 10.11 9.61
CA LEU A 703 17.64 9.94 9.98
C LEU A 703 17.96 8.51 10.44
N ALA A 704 16.97 7.74 10.85
CA ALA A 704 17.16 6.32 11.17
C ALA A 704 17.14 5.43 9.92
N THR A 705 16.64 5.92 8.79
CA THR A 705 16.73 5.24 7.49
C THR A 705 18.14 5.39 6.89
N HIS A 706 18.40 4.75 5.78
CA HIS A 706 19.66 4.88 5.07
C HIS A 706 19.61 5.86 3.90
N LEU A 707 18.51 6.60 3.75
CA LEU A 707 18.29 7.52 2.65
C LEU A 707 19.30 8.67 2.67
N PRO A 708 19.89 9.04 1.53
CA PRO A 708 20.70 10.24 1.40
C PRO A 708 19.83 11.50 1.56
N VAL A 709 20.49 12.63 1.91
CA VAL A 709 19.79 13.91 2.18
C VAL A 709 18.90 14.37 1.01
N ALA A 710 19.30 14.09 -0.21
CA ALA A 710 18.50 14.47 -1.40
C ALA A 710 17.18 13.68 -1.48
N GLU A 711 17.20 12.40 -1.15
CA GLU A 711 16.02 11.55 -1.12
C GLU A 711 15.11 11.88 0.07
N ILE A 712 15.69 12.14 1.26
CA ILE A 712 14.94 12.67 2.41
C ILE A 712 14.23 13.98 2.06
N ALA A 713 14.91 14.85 1.32
CA ALA A 713 14.34 16.12 0.90
C ALA A 713 13.17 15.94 -0.06
N ALA A 714 13.28 15.01 -1.01
CA ALA A 714 12.20 14.65 -1.92
C ALA A 714 11.00 14.06 -1.17
N GLU A 715 11.24 13.14 -0.23
CA GLU A 715 10.21 12.48 0.57
C GLU A 715 9.42 13.47 1.44
N LEU A 716 10.12 14.45 2.01
CA LEU A 716 9.49 15.47 2.87
C LEU A 716 9.00 16.71 2.08
N SER A 717 9.11 16.71 0.74
CA SER A 717 8.81 17.86 -0.11
C SER A 717 9.55 19.14 0.33
N LEU A 718 10.83 18.99 0.71
CA LEU A 718 11.70 20.06 1.17
C LEU A 718 12.92 20.22 0.26
N SER A 719 13.61 21.38 0.35
CA SER A 719 14.91 21.51 -0.28
C SER A 719 16.00 20.73 0.48
N PRO A 720 17.04 20.17 -0.22
CA PRO A 720 18.17 19.54 0.46
C PRO A 720 18.89 20.49 1.44
N HIS A 721 18.84 21.80 1.19
CA HIS A 721 19.38 22.79 2.10
C HIS A 721 18.57 22.89 3.40
N THR A 722 17.24 22.87 3.29
CA THR A 722 16.33 22.87 4.45
C THR A 722 16.53 21.63 5.31
N VAL A 723 16.65 20.45 4.69
CA VAL A 723 16.91 19.20 5.41
C VAL A 723 18.25 19.26 6.14
N LYS A 724 19.34 19.72 5.48
CA LYS A 724 20.66 19.89 6.14
C LYS A 724 20.59 20.87 7.32
N SER A 725 19.86 21.96 7.18
CA SER A 725 19.68 22.95 8.25
C SER A 725 18.96 22.36 9.46
N GLN A 726 17.88 21.61 9.20
CA GLN A 726 17.12 20.92 10.25
C GLN A 726 17.96 19.82 10.91
N MET A 727 18.72 19.00 10.16
CA MET A 727 19.67 18.03 10.71
C MET A 727 20.67 18.67 11.65
N LYS A 728 21.29 19.78 11.25
CA LYS A 728 22.24 20.52 12.08
C LYS A 728 21.58 21.04 13.38
N SER A 729 20.32 21.45 13.28
CA SER A 729 19.55 21.87 14.46
C SER A 729 19.25 20.70 15.38
N ILE A 730 18.84 19.54 14.84
CA ILE A 730 18.61 18.31 15.62
C ILE A 730 19.90 17.89 16.34
N TYR A 731 21.05 17.86 15.63
CA TYR A 731 22.35 17.49 16.22
C TYR A 731 22.69 18.39 17.42
N ARG A 732 22.55 19.70 17.25
CA ARG A 732 22.76 20.68 18.32
C ARG A 732 21.83 20.45 19.50
N LYS A 733 20.56 20.16 19.26
CA LYS A 733 19.54 20.00 20.31
C LYS A 733 19.68 18.69 21.08
N LEU A 734 20.14 17.64 20.42
CA LEU A 734 20.39 16.34 21.05
C LEU A 734 21.84 16.19 21.58
N GLY A 735 22.69 17.22 21.39
CA GLY A 735 24.08 17.20 21.82
C GLY A 735 24.94 16.17 21.08
N THR A 736 24.67 15.98 19.79
CA THR A 736 25.35 14.98 18.93
C THR A 736 26.01 15.66 17.73
N PHE A 737 26.93 14.94 17.07
CA PHE A 737 27.70 15.50 15.95
C PHE A 737 27.53 14.69 14.66
N THR A 738 26.98 13.47 14.75
CA THR A 738 26.81 12.57 13.60
C THR A 738 25.38 12.02 13.55
N ARG A 739 24.96 11.61 12.35
CA ARG A 739 23.65 10.97 12.12
C ARG A 739 23.46 9.73 13.02
N THR A 740 24.48 8.88 13.10
CA THR A 740 24.44 7.66 13.92
C THR A 740 24.28 7.98 15.40
N GLN A 741 25.11 8.90 15.94
CA GLN A 741 24.99 9.35 17.33
C GLN A 741 23.62 9.94 17.63
N THR A 742 23.07 10.69 16.67
CA THR A 742 21.75 11.31 16.82
C THR A 742 20.65 10.25 16.90
N VAL A 743 20.71 9.23 16.06
CA VAL A 743 19.76 8.10 16.06
C VAL A 743 19.85 7.30 17.37
N THR A 744 21.08 6.97 17.81
CA THR A 744 21.28 6.30 19.11
C THR A 744 20.72 7.15 20.26
N ARG A 745 21.09 8.43 20.29
CA ARG A 745 20.62 9.35 21.35
C ARG A 745 19.11 9.55 21.33
N ALA A 746 18.51 9.57 20.14
CA ALA A 746 17.07 9.67 19.99
C ALA A 746 16.35 8.40 20.49
N ARG A 747 16.95 7.23 20.31
CA ARG A 747 16.47 5.96 20.89
C ARG A 747 16.57 5.95 22.42
N ASP A 748 17.71 6.37 22.97
CA ASP A 748 17.92 6.49 24.43
C ASP A 748 16.88 7.43 25.08
N LEU A 749 16.45 8.45 24.33
CA LEU A 749 15.42 9.41 24.76
C LEU A 749 13.99 8.99 24.38
N SER A 750 13.80 7.76 23.86
CA SER A 750 12.50 7.25 23.38
C SER A 750 11.84 8.13 22.31
N LEU A 751 12.63 8.89 21.55
CA LEU A 751 12.18 9.71 20.42
C LEU A 751 12.11 8.93 19.10
N LEU A 752 12.76 7.75 19.03
CA LEU A 752 12.71 6.77 17.96
C LEU A 752 12.53 5.39 18.60
N GLU A 753 11.69 4.56 17.98
CA GLU A 753 11.61 3.14 18.33
C GLU A 753 12.91 2.42 17.94
N GLY A 754 13.29 1.41 18.74
CA GLY A 754 14.54 0.65 18.60
C GLY A 754 14.60 -0.23 17.36
#